data_e3effb6902d6bb85e026ef7abda69e85
#
_entry.id   e3effb6902d6bb85e026ef7abda69e85
#
_cell.length_a   1.000
_cell.length_b   1.000
_cell.length_c   1.000
_cell.angle_alpha   90.00
_cell.angle_beta   90.00
_cell.angle_gamma   90.00
#
_symmetry.space_group_name_H-M   'P 1'
#
loop_
_entity.id
_entity.type
_entity.pdbx_description
1 polymer ?
#
loop_
_entity_poly.entity_id
_entity_poly.type
_entity_poly.pdbx_seq_one_letter_code
_entity_poly.pdbx_strand_id
1 'polypeptide(L)'
;VVSASSPKSRPGLLDGLDPEQRAAACAPRGPVCVLAGAGTGKTRTITHRIAHLVRSGHVAAGQVLAVTFTTRAAGEMRTRLRGLGVDAAQALTFHAAARRQLRYFWPQVVGDRPWELLENKFRYISQAANKAGLGTETELLRDLASEIEWSKASLVSPDDYPAVAARTQRDTPAPASQVAEVYRNYEKVKNAAQVLDFDDLLLHTTAVLEEHTVVAQEFRERYRCFVVDEYQDVTPLQQRLLDAWLGGRDDLTVVGDANQTIYSFGGASPRPLLEFTRRFPEATVVRLERDYRSTPEVVALANQVIGAARGRPAGSRLKLIGQRPSGPVPRFAEYDDETAEAAAVARRIRDLLDSGVAASEIAVLYRVNAQSEAYEQALAEMGIPYLVRGGERFFARAEVRQAMSALRMASTDADTGELVTRVRSVLAKVGLTDQPPAGGAAKERWDALLSIVELAEELASTVDDADLPRFVAELEQRATAQHPPTVEGITLASLHAAKGLEWDAVFLVGLAEGTMPILHADGDEAAIEEERRLFYVGVTRAREHLSLSWALARTSGNRRNRRRSRFLYGLIPEDHPAARVARSQQPKQPGNKARCRVCGGPLPETLDIKLGRCSRCPSNVDEQLLEKLKSWRGERSRELKVPAFVVFTDATLVAIAEQRPTDDTALCAISGIGATKLERFGAEVLDVVRASVES
;
A
#
# COMPACT_ATOMS: atom_id res chain seq x y z
N VAL A 1 -30.65 56.84 -7.69
CA VAL A 1 -31.25 55.52 -7.89
C VAL A 1 -30.16 54.51 -7.53
N VAL A 2 -30.16 54.04 -6.29
CA VAL A 2 -29.24 53.01 -5.80
C VAL A 2 -29.83 51.67 -6.26
N SER A 3 -29.15 51.02 -7.21
CA SER A 3 -29.50 49.67 -7.68
C SER A 3 -29.23 48.68 -6.55
N ALA A 4 -30.27 48.17 -5.92
CA ALA A 4 -30.19 47.09 -4.95
C ALA A 4 -29.73 45.82 -5.68
N SER A 5 -28.49 45.37 -5.45
CA SER A 5 -28.02 44.07 -5.88
C SER A 5 -28.80 42.97 -5.14
N SER A 6 -29.60 42.22 -5.88
CA SER A 6 -30.31 41.02 -5.37
C SER A 6 -29.33 40.09 -4.64
N PRO A 7 -29.66 39.57 -3.47
CA PRO A 7 -28.81 38.62 -2.80
C PRO A 7 -28.65 37.36 -3.70
N LYS A 8 -27.43 37.02 -4.09
CA LYS A 8 -27.13 35.76 -4.78
C LYS A 8 -27.68 34.61 -3.94
N SER A 9 -28.71 33.95 -4.41
CA SER A 9 -29.25 32.74 -3.77
C SER A 9 -28.11 31.77 -3.51
N ARG A 10 -28.00 31.28 -2.26
CA ARG A 10 -27.03 30.24 -1.94
C ARG A 10 -27.26 29.05 -2.89
N PRO A 11 -26.22 28.55 -3.56
CA PRO A 11 -26.39 27.40 -4.46
C PRO A 11 -27.03 26.25 -3.70
N GLY A 12 -27.97 25.54 -4.32
CA GLY A 12 -28.62 24.38 -3.75
C GLY A 12 -27.59 23.27 -3.43
N LEU A 13 -27.89 22.43 -2.46
CA LEU A 13 -27.01 21.34 -2.00
C LEU A 13 -26.42 20.49 -3.16
N LEU A 14 -27.19 20.31 -4.22
CA LEU A 14 -26.87 19.40 -5.32
C LEU A 14 -26.37 20.10 -6.60
N ASP A 15 -26.35 21.44 -6.63
CA ASP A 15 -26.09 22.22 -7.87
C ASP A 15 -24.68 22.06 -8.42
N GLY A 16 -23.72 21.70 -7.56
CA GLY A 16 -22.34 21.48 -7.97
C GLY A 16 -21.98 20.03 -8.31
N LEU A 17 -22.94 19.10 -8.30
CA LEU A 17 -22.71 17.69 -8.58
C LEU A 17 -23.00 17.38 -10.06
N ASP A 18 -22.17 16.53 -10.66
CA ASP A 18 -22.47 15.95 -11.95
C ASP A 18 -23.67 14.99 -11.91
N PRO A 19 -24.20 14.54 -13.05
CA PRO A 19 -25.38 13.66 -13.07
C PRO A 19 -25.22 12.38 -12.26
N GLU A 20 -24.05 11.73 -12.34
CA GLU A 20 -23.76 10.46 -11.66
C GLU A 20 -23.56 10.69 -10.16
N GLN A 21 -22.82 11.74 -9.76
CA GLN A 21 -22.68 12.14 -8.35
C GLN A 21 -24.04 12.50 -7.75
N ARG A 22 -24.87 13.23 -8.50
CA ARG A 22 -26.23 13.59 -8.09
C ARG A 22 -27.10 12.35 -7.94
N ALA A 23 -27.05 11.40 -8.88
CA ALA A 23 -27.78 10.14 -8.79
C ALA A 23 -27.38 9.37 -7.51
N ALA A 24 -26.08 9.29 -7.20
CA ALA A 24 -25.62 8.65 -5.97
C ALA A 24 -26.06 9.39 -4.69
N ALA A 25 -26.00 10.74 -4.69
CA ALA A 25 -26.42 11.54 -3.55
C ALA A 25 -27.91 11.44 -3.29
N CYS A 26 -28.74 11.37 -4.33
CA CYS A 26 -30.20 11.29 -4.27
C CYS A 26 -30.74 9.85 -4.27
N ALA A 27 -29.90 8.84 -4.35
CA ALA A 27 -30.35 7.44 -4.36
C ALA A 27 -31.24 7.16 -3.14
N PRO A 28 -32.29 6.33 -3.28
CA PRO A 28 -33.19 6.00 -2.17
C PRO A 28 -32.43 5.54 -0.93
N ARG A 29 -33.10 5.60 0.22
CA ARG A 29 -32.60 4.98 1.45
C ARG A 29 -32.52 3.47 1.26
N GLY A 30 -31.53 2.82 1.87
CA GLY A 30 -31.23 1.41 1.68
C GLY A 30 -29.78 1.22 1.18
N PRO A 31 -29.47 0.04 0.65
CA PRO A 31 -28.11 -0.28 0.23
C PRO A 31 -27.72 0.45 -1.07
N VAL A 32 -26.62 1.20 -1.01
CA VAL A 32 -26.09 1.95 -2.15
C VAL A 32 -24.61 1.62 -2.34
N CYS A 33 -24.24 1.21 -3.55
CA CYS A 33 -22.87 0.95 -3.93
C CYS A 33 -22.40 1.97 -4.97
N VAL A 34 -21.41 2.77 -4.63
CA VAL A 34 -20.79 3.75 -5.53
C VAL A 34 -19.44 3.21 -5.99
N LEU A 35 -19.37 2.71 -7.21
CA LEU A 35 -18.13 2.29 -7.86
C LEU A 35 -17.48 3.54 -8.46
N ALA A 36 -16.41 4.02 -7.86
CA ALA A 36 -15.89 5.35 -8.14
C ALA A 36 -14.38 5.31 -8.38
N GLY A 37 -13.95 5.60 -9.59
CA GLY A 37 -12.54 5.64 -9.97
C GLY A 37 -11.74 6.74 -9.27
N ALA A 38 -10.43 6.78 -9.54
CA ALA A 38 -9.58 7.85 -9.04
C ALA A 38 -10.09 9.22 -9.52
N GLY A 39 -9.96 10.27 -8.69
CA GLY A 39 -10.30 11.64 -9.09
C GLY A 39 -11.78 11.96 -9.31
N THR A 40 -12.69 11.00 -9.13
CA THR A 40 -14.12 11.17 -9.45
C THR A 40 -14.95 11.84 -8.35
N GLY A 41 -14.33 12.28 -7.26
CA GLY A 41 -15.03 12.96 -6.19
C GLY A 41 -15.80 12.05 -5.23
N LYS A 42 -15.28 10.83 -4.95
CA LYS A 42 -15.84 9.86 -3.99
C LYS A 42 -16.34 10.53 -2.70
N THR A 43 -15.43 11.14 -1.95
CA THR A 43 -15.74 11.77 -0.65
C THR A 43 -16.74 12.92 -0.79
N ARG A 44 -16.68 13.69 -1.88
CA ARG A 44 -17.67 14.73 -2.18
C ARG A 44 -19.05 14.14 -2.34
N THR A 45 -19.18 13.08 -3.13
CA THR A 45 -20.46 12.40 -3.40
C THR A 45 -21.10 11.88 -2.12
N ILE A 46 -20.33 11.15 -1.27
CA ILE A 46 -20.90 10.58 -0.04
C ILE A 46 -21.24 11.64 1.01
N THR A 47 -20.46 12.74 1.11
CA THR A 47 -20.79 13.84 2.02
C THR A 47 -22.06 14.58 1.59
N HIS A 48 -22.28 14.78 0.28
CA HIS A 48 -23.53 15.34 -0.24
C HIS A 48 -24.71 14.38 -0.06
N ARG A 49 -24.49 13.06 -0.20
CA ARG A 49 -25.53 12.06 0.13
C ARG A 49 -25.95 12.15 1.58
N ILE A 50 -24.99 12.16 2.52
CA ILE A 50 -25.29 12.33 3.96
C ILE A 50 -26.10 13.60 4.17
N ALA A 51 -25.65 14.73 3.61
CA ALA A 51 -26.34 16.01 3.75
C ALA A 51 -27.74 16.00 3.12
N HIS A 52 -27.91 15.31 1.98
CA HIS A 52 -29.22 15.14 1.35
C HIS A 52 -30.18 14.32 2.22
N LEU A 53 -29.75 13.16 2.74
CA LEU A 53 -30.56 12.31 3.61
C LEU A 53 -30.98 13.04 4.89
N VAL A 54 -30.08 13.83 5.49
CA VAL A 54 -30.38 14.61 6.69
C VAL A 54 -31.36 15.74 6.39
N ARG A 55 -31.13 16.53 5.33
CA ARG A 55 -31.99 17.68 4.97
C ARG A 55 -33.37 17.24 4.49
N SER A 56 -33.47 16.07 3.88
CA SER A 56 -34.76 15.48 3.45
C SER A 56 -35.50 14.78 4.60
N GLY A 57 -34.95 14.82 5.83
CA GLY A 57 -35.60 14.23 7.01
C GLY A 57 -35.58 12.70 7.07
N HIS A 58 -34.82 12.03 6.19
CA HIS A 58 -34.72 10.57 6.16
C HIS A 58 -33.95 10.00 7.36
N VAL A 59 -32.98 10.77 7.90
CA VAL A 59 -32.17 10.39 9.05
C VAL A 59 -31.75 11.64 9.83
N ALA A 60 -31.69 11.56 11.16
CA ALA A 60 -31.09 12.64 11.95
C ALA A 60 -29.57 12.60 11.81
N ALA A 61 -28.92 13.78 11.77
CA ALA A 61 -27.47 13.88 11.57
C ALA A 61 -26.70 13.03 12.60
N GLY A 62 -27.08 13.02 13.88
CA GLY A 62 -26.44 12.22 14.94
C GLY A 62 -26.62 10.69 14.79
N GLN A 63 -27.49 10.26 13.89
CA GLN A 63 -27.71 8.83 13.59
C GLN A 63 -26.87 8.32 12.40
N VAL A 64 -26.04 9.17 11.81
CA VAL A 64 -25.13 8.80 10.72
C VAL A 64 -23.75 8.48 11.28
N LEU A 65 -23.23 7.30 10.95
CA LEU A 65 -21.85 6.90 11.17
C LEU A 65 -21.15 6.68 9.82
N ALA A 66 -20.28 7.61 9.47
CA ALA A 66 -19.41 7.48 8.33
C ALA A 66 -18.04 6.95 8.78
N VAL A 67 -17.52 5.93 8.11
CA VAL A 67 -16.22 5.36 8.41
C VAL A 67 -15.31 5.40 7.19
N THR A 68 -14.03 5.66 7.44
CA THR A 68 -12.98 5.71 6.43
C THR A 68 -11.70 5.04 6.95
N PHE A 69 -10.69 4.92 6.09
CA PHE A 69 -9.47 4.18 6.40
C PHE A 69 -8.47 4.97 7.25
N THR A 70 -8.37 6.30 7.07
CA THR A 70 -7.37 7.13 7.75
C THR A 70 -8.01 8.25 8.58
N THR A 71 -7.32 8.65 9.65
CA THR A 71 -7.70 9.81 10.49
C THR A 71 -7.79 11.11 9.69
N ARG A 72 -6.90 11.29 8.71
CA ARG A 72 -6.91 12.43 7.80
C ARG A 72 -8.21 12.47 6.98
N ALA A 73 -8.56 11.36 6.31
CA ALA A 73 -9.79 11.28 5.52
C ALA A 73 -11.05 11.50 6.39
N ALA A 74 -11.05 10.99 7.63
CA ALA A 74 -12.12 11.27 8.58
C ALA A 74 -12.20 12.76 8.95
N GLY A 75 -11.05 13.43 9.12
CA GLY A 75 -10.97 14.86 9.36
C GLY A 75 -11.52 15.69 8.20
N GLU A 76 -11.07 15.38 6.97
CA GLU A 76 -11.57 16.03 5.75
C GLU A 76 -13.08 15.84 5.58
N MET A 77 -13.58 14.63 5.84
CA MET A 77 -15.00 14.32 5.76
C MET A 77 -15.80 15.16 6.78
N ARG A 78 -15.34 15.27 8.03
CA ARG A 78 -15.97 16.14 9.07
C ARG A 78 -16.01 17.59 8.62
N THR A 79 -14.89 18.11 8.09
CA THR A 79 -14.84 19.49 7.61
C THR A 79 -15.85 19.75 6.49
N ARG A 80 -15.95 18.83 5.54
CA ARG A 80 -16.94 18.90 4.44
C ARG A 80 -18.37 18.83 4.95
N LEU A 81 -18.67 17.89 5.86
CA LEU A 81 -20.01 17.75 6.47
C LEU A 81 -20.42 19.02 7.23
N ARG A 82 -19.49 19.62 7.98
CA ARG A 82 -19.72 20.92 8.66
C ARG A 82 -20.04 22.02 7.66
N GLY A 83 -19.26 22.11 6.56
CA GLY A 83 -19.52 23.07 5.48
C GLY A 83 -20.89 22.89 4.80
N LEU A 84 -21.44 21.66 4.86
CA LEU A 84 -22.78 21.34 4.38
C LEU A 84 -23.88 21.47 5.46
N GLY A 85 -23.53 21.93 6.68
CA GLY A 85 -24.49 22.11 7.78
C GLY A 85 -24.96 20.81 8.45
N VAL A 86 -24.09 19.79 8.48
CA VAL A 86 -24.38 18.47 9.07
C VAL A 86 -23.32 18.12 10.13
N ASP A 87 -23.20 18.95 11.14
CA ASP A 87 -22.12 18.91 12.14
C ASP A 87 -22.20 17.68 13.07
N ALA A 88 -23.42 17.19 13.35
CA ALA A 88 -23.63 16.08 14.27
C ALA A 88 -23.36 14.70 13.67
N ALA A 89 -23.18 14.58 12.34
CA ALA A 89 -22.81 13.32 11.71
C ALA A 89 -21.38 12.92 12.11
N GLN A 90 -21.23 11.66 12.49
CA GLN A 90 -19.93 11.12 12.94
C GLN A 90 -19.14 10.61 11.74
N ALA A 91 -17.90 11.14 11.56
CA ALA A 91 -16.94 10.61 10.58
C ALA A 91 -15.67 10.18 11.33
N LEU A 92 -15.38 8.89 11.32
CA LEU A 92 -14.33 8.25 12.13
C LEU A 92 -13.59 7.20 11.28
N THR A 93 -12.45 6.67 11.78
CA THR A 93 -11.92 5.40 11.29
C THR A 93 -12.64 4.23 11.97
N PHE A 94 -12.56 3.01 11.40
CA PHE A 94 -13.10 1.80 12.06
C PHE A 94 -12.59 1.66 13.48
N HIS A 95 -11.27 1.79 13.70
CA HIS A 95 -10.65 1.68 15.02
C HIS A 95 -11.11 2.78 15.99
N ALA A 96 -11.23 4.03 15.52
CA ALA A 96 -11.71 5.12 16.37
C ALA A 96 -13.18 4.93 16.76
N ALA A 97 -14.01 4.45 15.85
CA ALA A 97 -15.41 4.11 16.12
C ALA A 97 -15.50 2.96 17.13
N ALA A 98 -14.76 1.87 16.89
CA ALA A 98 -14.73 0.71 17.78
C ALA A 98 -14.24 1.09 19.19
N ARG A 99 -13.12 1.82 19.29
CA ARG A 99 -12.59 2.29 20.59
C ARG A 99 -13.60 3.09 21.38
N ARG A 100 -14.30 4.02 20.71
CA ARG A 100 -15.34 4.85 21.36
C ARG A 100 -16.48 4.01 21.89
N GLN A 101 -16.94 3.04 21.11
CA GLN A 101 -18.02 2.13 21.48
C GLN A 101 -17.60 1.18 22.59
N LEU A 102 -16.44 0.52 22.44
CA LEU A 102 -15.92 -0.41 23.42
C LEU A 102 -15.73 0.27 24.78
N ARG A 103 -15.21 1.51 24.80
CA ARG A 103 -15.06 2.29 26.02
C ARG A 103 -16.40 2.61 26.69
N TYR A 104 -17.44 2.89 25.88
CA TYR A 104 -18.78 3.21 26.39
C TYR A 104 -19.48 1.97 26.99
N PHE A 105 -19.38 0.81 26.33
CA PHE A 105 -20.03 -0.41 26.75
C PHE A 105 -19.21 -1.25 27.74
N TRP A 106 -17.91 -0.94 27.92
CA TRP A 106 -17.01 -1.73 28.76
C TRP A 106 -17.52 -1.98 30.17
N PRO A 107 -18.05 -0.99 30.93
CA PRO A 107 -18.56 -1.20 32.28
C PRO A 107 -19.78 -2.14 32.33
N GLN A 108 -20.51 -2.25 31.23
CA GLN A 108 -21.71 -3.10 31.17
C GLN A 108 -21.39 -4.57 30.87
N VAL A 109 -20.21 -4.85 30.27
CA VAL A 109 -19.93 -6.15 29.66
C VAL A 109 -18.68 -6.82 30.23
N VAL A 110 -17.64 -6.04 30.55
CA VAL A 110 -16.31 -6.59 30.92
C VAL A 110 -15.93 -6.28 32.36
N GLY A 111 -16.17 -5.07 32.85
CA GLY A 111 -15.82 -4.63 34.20
C GLY A 111 -15.56 -3.13 34.31
N ASP A 112 -15.31 -2.66 35.53
CA ASP A 112 -15.28 -1.24 35.84
C ASP A 112 -14.14 -0.44 35.17
N ARG A 113 -13.03 -1.08 34.83
CA ARG A 113 -11.87 -0.41 34.24
C ARG A 113 -11.59 -0.92 32.85
N PRO A 114 -11.61 -0.06 31.82
CA PRO A 114 -11.18 -0.43 30.48
C PRO A 114 -9.69 -0.80 30.47
N TRP A 115 -9.35 -1.85 29.72
CA TRP A 115 -7.97 -2.23 29.49
C TRP A 115 -7.26 -1.14 28.68
N GLU A 116 -5.94 -0.99 28.94
CA GLU A 116 -5.14 0.02 28.26
C GLU A 116 -4.82 -0.40 26.82
N LEU A 117 -4.76 0.58 25.92
CA LEU A 117 -4.36 0.34 24.54
C LEU A 117 -2.83 0.34 24.43
N LEU A 118 -2.27 -0.71 23.85
CA LEU A 118 -0.84 -0.82 23.59
C LEU A 118 -0.41 0.16 22.50
N GLU A 119 0.46 1.09 22.85
CA GLU A 119 1.15 1.93 21.89
C GLU A 119 2.29 1.20 21.18
N ASN A 120 2.97 0.31 21.90
CA ASN A 120 4.09 -0.48 21.39
C ASN A 120 3.97 -1.96 21.78
N LYS A 121 3.71 -2.81 20.79
CA LYS A 121 3.53 -4.25 20.96
C LYS A 121 4.82 -5.07 20.93
N PHE A 122 5.96 -4.49 20.49
CA PHE A 122 7.21 -5.23 20.31
C PHE A 122 7.70 -5.92 21.58
N ARG A 123 7.54 -5.31 22.76
CA ARG A 123 7.88 -5.94 24.05
C ARG A 123 7.11 -7.25 24.26
N TYR A 124 5.83 -7.27 23.95
CA TYR A 124 4.96 -8.44 24.15
C TYR A 124 5.23 -9.52 23.11
N ILE A 125 5.50 -9.12 21.86
CA ILE A 125 5.90 -10.05 20.79
C ILE A 125 7.27 -10.68 21.12
N SER A 126 8.23 -9.90 21.59
CA SER A 126 9.55 -10.41 22.03
C SER A 126 9.41 -11.45 23.15
N GLN A 127 8.57 -11.19 24.16
CA GLN A 127 8.28 -12.17 25.22
C GLN A 127 7.61 -13.44 24.66
N ALA A 128 6.70 -13.29 23.70
CA ALA A 128 6.00 -14.41 23.07
C ALA A 128 6.93 -15.24 22.19
N ALA A 129 7.82 -14.60 21.44
CA ALA A 129 8.82 -15.24 20.59
C ALA A 129 9.82 -16.04 21.44
N ASN A 130 10.35 -15.45 22.52
CA ASN A 130 11.22 -16.16 23.45
C ASN A 130 10.56 -17.41 24.07
N LYS A 131 9.27 -17.34 24.44
CA LYS A 131 8.50 -18.49 24.93
C LYS A 131 8.32 -19.59 23.88
N ALA A 132 8.31 -19.23 22.61
CA ALA A 132 8.23 -20.16 21.48
C ALA A 132 9.61 -20.64 21.00
N GLY A 133 10.71 -20.26 21.66
CA GLY A 133 12.07 -20.64 21.32
C GLY A 133 12.62 -19.93 20.07
N LEU A 134 12.05 -18.79 19.70
CA LEU A 134 12.53 -17.96 18.58
C LEU A 134 13.44 -16.83 19.07
N GLY A 135 14.30 -16.35 18.16
CA GLY A 135 15.12 -15.17 18.38
C GLY A 135 14.29 -13.89 18.56
N THR A 136 14.98 -12.81 18.97
CA THR A 136 14.35 -11.49 19.21
C THR A 136 14.99 -10.38 18.37
N GLU A 137 15.55 -10.75 17.25
CA GLU A 137 16.07 -9.81 16.26
C GLU A 137 14.94 -8.88 15.78
N THR A 138 15.25 -7.61 15.63
CA THR A 138 14.26 -6.58 15.33
C THR A 138 13.47 -6.87 14.04
N GLU A 139 14.12 -7.43 13.02
CA GLU A 139 13.47 -7.78 11.77
C GLU A 139 12.46 -8.92 11.97
N LEU A 140 12.87 -10.01 12.62
CA LEU A 140 11.98 -11.13 12.93
C LEU A 140 10.78 -10.69 13.77
N LEU A 141 10.97 -9.82 14.76
CA LEU A 141 9.88 -9.31 15.59
C LEU A 141 8.90 -8.44 14.78
N ARG A 142 9.37 -7.68 13.79
CA ARG A 142 8.51 -6.91 12.87
C ARG A 142 7.68 -7.84 11.99
N ASP A 143 8.30 -8.86 11.45
CA ASP A 143 7.62 -9.82 10.58
C ASP A 143 6.58 -10.65 11.38
N LEU A 144 6.92 -11.10 12.57
CA LEU A 144 5.97 -11.75 13.50
C LEU A 144 4.80 -10.82 13.88
N ALA A 145 5.09 -9.54 14.11
CA ALA A 145 4.05 -8.53 14.36
C ALA A 145 3.07 -8.42 13.18
N SER A 146 3.62 -8.33 11.98
CA SER A 146 2.85 -8.24 10.72
C SER A 146 1.99 -9.49 10.49
N GLU A 147 2.53 -10.69 10.78
CA GLU A 147 1.78 -11.94 10.65
C GLU A 147 0.62 -12.05 11.65
N ILE A 148 0.82 -11.60 12.88
CA ILE A 148 -0.25 -11.56 13.90
C ILE A 148 -1.33 -10.55 13.50
N GLU A 149 -0.95 -9.36 13.02
CA GLU A 149 -1.89 -8.35 12.51
C GLU A 149 -2.72 -8.90 11.35
N TRP A 150 -2.05 -9.48 10.35
CA TRP A 150 -2.74 -10.10 9.23
C TRP A 150 -3.70 -11.20 9.68
N SER A 151 -3.29 -12.05 10.61
CA SER A 151 -4.12 -13.14 11.14
C SER A 151 -5.40 -12.60 11.79
N LYS A 152 -5.27 -11.58 12.65
CA LYS A 152 -6.42 -10.93 13.29
C LYS A 152 -7.32 -10.24 12.26
N ALA A 153 -6.74 -9.45 11.37
CA ALA A 153 -7.47 -8.77 10.31
C ALA A 153 -8.23 -9.74 9.40
N SER A 154 -7.67 -10.94 9.18
CA SER A 154 -8.24 -12.01 8.36
C SER A 154 -9.14 -12.98 9.14
N LEU A 155 -9.35 -12.76 10.45
CA LEU A 155 -10.11 -13.65 11.35
C LEU A 155 -9.53 -15.07 11.42
N VAL A 156 -8.21 -15.19 11.37
CA VAL A 156 -7.49 -16.46 11.49
C VAL A 156 -7.04 -16.63 12.94
N SER A 157 -7.50 -17.70 13.58
CA SER A 157 -7.08 -18.02 14.95
C SER A 157 -5.64 -18.59 14.97
N PRO A 158 -4.95 -18.58 16.14
CA PRO A 158 -3.65 -19.24 16.27
C PRO A 158 -3.68 -20.72 15.87
N ASP A 159 -4.80 -21.40 16.10
CA ASP A 159 -4.93 -22.83 15.81
C ASP A 159 -5.13 -23.10 14.30
N ASP A 160 -5.82 -22.19 13.60
CA ASP A 160 -6.07 -22.28 12.17
C ASP A 160 -4.89 -21.77 11.32
N TYR A 161 -4.01 -20.97 11.92
CA TYR A 161 -2.94 -20.27 11.19
C TYR A 161 -2.08 -21.21 10.31
N PRO A 162 -1.57 -22.36 10.78
CA PRO A 162 -0.72 -23.22 9.95
C PRO A 162 -1.43 -23.74 8.69
N ALA A 163 -2.70 -24.11 8.84
CA ALA A 163 -3.52 -24.60 7.72
C ALA A 163 -3.83 -23.51 6.70
N VAL A 164 -4.11 -22.30 7.18
CA VAL A 164 -4.39 -21.15 6.32
C VAL A 164 -3.12 -20.69 5.61
N ALA A 165 -2.01 -20.57 6.32
CA ALA A 165 -0.71 -20.19 5.73
C ALA A 165 -0.30 -21.17 4.60
N ALA A 166 -0.45 -22.47 4.83
CA ALA A 166 -0.17 -23.48 3.81
C ALA A 166 -1.10 -23.37 2.59
N ARG A 167 -2.42 -23.18 2.82
CA ARG A 167 -3.42 -23.04 1.74
C ARG A 167 -3.21 -21.78 0.90
N THR A 168 -2.81 -20.68 1.53
CA THR A 168 -2.57 -19.39 0.86
C THR A 168 -1.14 -19.23 0.37
N GLN A 169 -0.29 -20.26 0.56
CA GLN A 169 1.15 -20.23 0.21
C GLN A 169 1.86 -18.98 0.76
N ARG A 170 1.54 -18.64 2.00
CA ARG A 170 2.07 -17.44 2.64
C ARG A 170 3.53 -17.64 3.02
N ASP A 171 4.36 -16.68 2.69
CA ASP A 171 5.76 -16.64 3.13
C ASP A 171 5.79 -16.23 4.60
N THR A 172 6.21 -17.15 5.47
CA THR A 172 6.17 -16.97 6.92
C THR A 172 7.59 -16.78 7.48
N PRO A 173 7.79 -15.87 8.45
CA PRO A 173 9.12 -15.54 8.99
C PRO A 173 9.78 -16.67 9.79
N ALA A 174 8.99 -17.68 10.16
CA ALA A 174 9.40 -18.90 10.84
C ALA A 174 8.45 -20.03 10.45
N PRO A 175 8.71 -21.31 10.76
CA PRO A 175 7.75 -22.37 10.54
C PRO A 175 6.36 -22.02 11.05
N ALA A 176 5.32 -22.22 10.25
CA ALA A 176 3.97 -21.75 10.54
C ALA A 176 3.43 -22.21 11.91
N SER A 177 3.83 -23.38 12.38
CA SER A 177 3.51 -23.88 13.73
C SER A 177 4.14 -23.03 14.84
N GLN A 178 5.37 -22.54 14.63
CA GLN A 178 6.04 -21.66 15.60
C GLN A 178 5.43 -20.25 15.58
N VAL A 179 5.09 -19.72 14.39
CA VAL A 179 4.34 -18.44 14.28
C VAL A 179 3.01 -18.54 15.04
N ALA A 180 2.28 -19.64 14.87
CA ALA A 180 1.04 -19.90 15.61
C ALA A 180 1.26 -19.95 17.14
N GLU A 181 2.36 -20.54 17.57
CA GLU A 181 2.72 -20.56 19.00
C GLU A 181 3.08 -19.17 19.53
N VAL A 182 3.85 -18.37 18.77
CA VAL A 182 4.11 -16.97 19.12
C VAL A 182 2.81 -16.18 19.22
N TYR A 183 1.90 -16.33 18.26
CA TYR A 183 0.61 -15.67 18.29
C TYR A 183 -0.20 -16.05 19.53
N ARG A 184 -0.29 -17.36 19.85
CA ARG A 184 -0.97 -17.85 21.06
C ARG A 184 -0.33 -17.31 22.35
N ASN A 185 1.00 -17.28 22.41
CA ASN A 185 1.72 -16.72 23.56
C ASN A 185 1.56 -15.21 23.67
N TYR A 186 1.52 -14.49 22.55
CA TYR A 186 1.26 -13.06 22.50
C TYR A 186 -0.10 -12.72 23.12
N GLU A 187 -1.16 -13.42 22.72
CA GLU A 187 -2.50 -13.24 23.29
C GLU A 187 -2.51 -13.52 24.82
N LYS A 188 -1.85 -14.60 25.26
CA LYS A 188 -1.78 -14.92 26.70
C LYS A 188 -1.06 -13.83 27.51
N VAL A 189 0.07 -13.33 27.00
CA VAL A 189 0.85 -12.29 27.70
C VAL A 189 0.09 -10.98 27.75
N LYS A 190 -0.57 -10.60 26.64
CA LYS A 190 -1.39 -9.41 26.53
C LYS A 190 -2.59 -9.45 27.47
N ASN A 191 -3.33 -10.57 27.49
CA ASN A 191 -4.48 -10.78 28.39
C ASN A 191 -4.07 -10.74 29.86
N ALA A 192 -2.94 -11.37 30.23
CA ALA A 192 -2.42 -11.33 31.59
C ALA A 192 -2.03 -9.91 32.04
N ALA A 193 -1.61 -9.06 31.10
CA ALA A 193 -1.29 -7.66 31.35
C ALA A 193 -2.52 -6.74 31.28
N GLN A 194 -3.71 -7.24 30.92
CA GLN A 194 -4.95 -6.47 30.73
C GLN A 194 -4.79 -5.32 29.73
N VAL A 195 -4.16 -5.59 28.58
CA VAL A 195 -3.92 -4.61 27.54
C VAL A 195 -4.52 -5.08 26.19
N LEU A 196 -4.91 -4.12 25.36
CA LEU A 196 -5.47 -4.34 24.03
C LEU A 196 -4.53 -3.80 22.96
N ASP A 197 -4.37 -4.52 21.87
CA ASP A 197 -3.81 -3.94 20.65
C ASP A 197 -4.91 -3.31 19.77
N PHE A 198 -4.52 -2.73 18.63
CA PHE A 198 -5.48 -2.05 17.76
C PHE A 198 -6.52 -3.00 17.17
N ASP A 199 -6.14 -4.23 16.82
CA ASP A 199 -7.07 -5.21 16.25
C ASP A 199 -8.07 -5.72 17.30
N ASP A 200 -7.66 -5.77 18.58
CA ASP A 200 -8.56 -6.13 19.67
C ASP A 200 -9.71 -5.14 19.83
N LEU A 201 -9.50 -3.87 19.52
CA LEU A 201 -10.61 -2.89 19.54
C LEU A 201 -11.74 -3.33 18.61
N LEU A 202 -11.41 -3.85 17.43
CA LEU A 202 -12.39 -4.34 16.47
C LEU A 202 -12.97 -5.69 16.92
N LEU A 203 -12.13 -6.64 17.34
CA LEU A 203 -12.53 -7.97 17.79
C LEU A 203 -13.49 -7.91 18.99
N HIS A 204 -13.10 -7.19 20.04
CA HIS A 204 -13.93 -7.08 21.24
C HIS A 204 -15.21 -6.29 20.98
N THR A 205 -15.18 -5.21 20.19
CA THR A 205 -16.40 -4.49 19.82
C THR A 205 -17.34 -5.38 19.04
N THR A 206 -16.83 -6.20 18.12
CA THR A 206 -17.62 -7.17 17.37
C THR A 206 -18.25 -8.20 18.29
N ALA A 207 -17.46 -8.83 19.16
CA ALA A 207 -17.93 -9.83 20.12
C ALA A 207 -19.03 -9.25 21.03
N VAL A 208 -18.82 -8.05 21.59
CA VAL A 208 -19.82 -7.38 22.43
C VAL A 208 -21.15 -7.19 21.70
N LEU A 209 -21.11 -6.78 20.43
CA LEU A 209 -22.34 -6.57 19.64
C LEU A 209 -23.00 -7.88 19.20
N GLU A 210 -22.26 -8.96 19.04
CA GLU A 210 -22.79 -10.28 18.68
C GLU A 210 -23.35 -11.02 19.88
N GLU A 211 -22.72 -10.91 21.07
CA GLU A 211 -23.08 -11.67 22.27
C GLU A 211 -24.06 -10.94 23.18
N HIS A 212 -24.09 -9.59 23.18
CA HIS A 212 -24.95 -8.79 24.07
C HIS A 212 -26.03 -8.05 23.27
N THR A 213 -27.21 -8.68 23.14
CA THR A 213 -28.34 -8.16 22.35
C THR A 213 -28.81 -6.78 22.78
N VAL A 214 -28.79 -6.48 24.09
CA VAL A 214 -29.18 -5.17 24.65
C VAL A 214 -28.22 -4.07 24.16
N VAL A 215 -26.90 -4.32 24.23
CA VAL A 215 -25.89 -3.40 23.76
C VAL A 215 -26.01 -3.19 22.26
N ALA A 216 -26.18 -4.26 21.50
CA ALA A 216 -26.39 -4.19 20.05
C ALA A 216 -27.63 -3.37 19.69
N GLN A 217 -28.72 -3.51 20.42
CA GLN A 217 -29.94 -2.75 20.19
C GLN A 217 -29.73 -1.26 20.48
N GLU A 218 -29.16 -0.91 21.64
CA GLU A 218 -28.83 0.48 22.01
C GLU A 218 -27.92 1.14 20.93
N PHE A 219 -26.89 0.44 20.47
CA PHE A 219 -26.03 0.93 19.40
C PHE A 219 -26.82 1.17 18.10
N ARG A 220 -27.67 0.22 17.71
CA ARG A 220 -28.47 0.30 16.48
C ARG A 220 -29.57 1.35 16.55
N GLU A 221 -30.07 1.71 17.72
CA GLU A 221 -30.97 2.85 17.90
C GLU A 221 -30.26 4.17 17.71
N ARG A 222 -29.01 4.26 18.17
CA ARG A 222 -28.17 5.45 18.02
C ARG A 222 -27.70 5.67 16.58
N TYR A 223 -27.27 4.63 15.87
CA TYR A 223 -26.77 4.74 14.50
C TYR A 223 -27.65 3.95 13.54
N ARG A 224 -28.23 4.66 12.59
CA ARG A 224 -29.21 4.09 11.65
C ARG A 224 -28.77 4.10 10.21
N CYS A 225 -27.79 4.94 9.85
CA CYS A 225 -27.25 5.07 8.50
C CYS A 225 -25.73 4.94 8.56
N PHE A 226 -25.20 4.02 7.77
CA PHE A 226 -23.78 3.75 7.67
C PHE A 226 -23.24 4.17 6.30
N VAL A 227 -22.09 4.83 6.29
CA VAL A 227 -21.39 5.22 5.07
C VAL A 227 -19.94 4.76 5.18
N VAL A 228 -19.46 3.98 4.22
CA VAL A 228 -18.09 3.43 4.23
C VAL A 228 -17.34 3.93 3.02
N ASP A 229 -16.29 4.72 3.26
CA ASP A 229 -15.33 5.17 2.24
C ASP A 229 -14.19 4.16 2.10
N GLU A 230 -13.57 4.11 0.91
CA GLU A 230 -12.49 3.17 0.55
C GLU A 230 -12.85 1.70 0.84
N TYR A 231 -14.09 1.29 0.52
CA TYR A 231 -14.63 -0.02 0.89
C TYR A 231 -13.84 -1.20 0.28
N GLN A 232 -13.05 -0.98 -0.77
CA GLN A 232 -12.16 -2.00 -1.35
C GLN A 232 -10.98 -2.39 -0.44
N ASP A 233 -10.70 -1.61 0.61
CA ASP A 233 -9.61 -1.89 1.55
C ASP A 233 -10.09 -2.51 2.87
N VAL A 234 -11.37 -2.78 2.99
CA VAL A 234 -11.96 -3.36 4.20
C VAL A 234 -11.43 -4.79 4.42
N THR A 235 -10.94 -5.07 5.63
CA THR A 235 -10.51 -6.40 6.04
C THR A 235 -11.70 -7.27 6.47
N PRO A 236 -11.58 -8.61 6.50
CA PRO A 236 -12.62 -9.50 7.02
C PRO A 236 -13.10 -9.11 8.43
N LEU A 237 -12.19 -8.71 9.32
CA LEU A 237 -12.54 -8.25 10.66
C LEU A 237 -13.36 -6.96 10.65
N GLN A 238 -12.96 -5.98 9.84
CA GLN A 238 -13.73 -4.74 9.67
C GLN A 238 -15.09 -4.99 9.05
N GLN A 239 -15.16 -5.93 8.09
CA GLN A 239 -16.43 -6.33 7.50
C GLN A 239 -17.35 -6.98 8.54
N ARG A 240 -16.82 -7.87 9.38
CA ARG A 240 -17.60 -8.50 10.46
C ARG A 240 -18.13 -7.47 11.47
N LEU A 241 -17.29 -6.48 11.82
CA LEU A 241 -17.72 -5.38 12.68
C LEU A 241 -18.84 -4.55 12.03
N LEU A 242 -18.70 -4.22 10.73
CA LEU A 242 -19.74 -3.51 9.97
C LEU A 242 -21.04 -4.31 9.95
N ASP A 243 -20.95 -5.64 9.81
CA ASP A 243 -22.10 -6.53 9.84
C ASP A 243 -22.78 -6.55 11.22
N ALA A 244 -22.01 -6.55 12.30
CA ALA A 244 -22.51 -6.44 13.67
C ALA A 244 -23.18 -5.08 13.93
N TRP A 245 -22.63 -3.99 13.39
CA TRP A 245 -23.26 -2.67 13.45
C TRP A 245 -24.59 -2.64 12.70
N LEU A 246 -24.60 -3.17 11.49
CA LEU A 246 -25.78 -3.16 10.62
C LEU A 246 -26.90 -4.06 11.16
N GLY A 247 -26.52 -5.24 11.65
CA GLY A 247 -27.50 -6.27 12.05
C GLY A 247 -28.35 -6.73 10.87
N GLY A 248 -29.63 -6.82 11.05
CA GLY A 248 -30.61 -7.18 9.99
C GLY A 248 -31.05 -6.01 9.09
N ARG A 249 -30.38 -4.85 9.17
CA ARG A 249 -30.73 -3.65 8.40
C ARG A 249 -29.87 -3.56 7.13
N ASP A 250 -30.28 -2.67 6.22
CA ASP A 250 -29.66 -2.49 4.90
C ASP A 250 -29.27 -1.03 4.58
N ASP A 251 -29.45 -0.10 5.53
CA ASP A 251 -29.16 1.32 5.32
C ASP A 251 -27.64 1.59 5.32
N LEU A 252 -27.00 1.13 4.26
CA LEU A 252 -25.56 1.12 4.04
C LEU A 252 -25.22 1.74 2.69
N THR A 253 -24.41 2.77 2.71
CA THR A 253 -23.76 3.32 1.50
C THR A 253 -22.29 2.96 1.53
N VAL A 254 -21.79 2.32 0.48
CA VAL A 254 -20.37 2.04 0.29
C VAL A 254 -19.83 2.77 -0.93
N VAL A 255 -18.60 3.24 -0.86
CA VAL A 255 -17.89 3.79 -2.01
C VAL A 255 -16.48 3.21 -2.08
N GLY A 256 -16.05 2.86 -3.29
CA GLY A 256 -14.72 2.28 -3.48
C GLY A 256 -14.32 2.11 -4.94
N ASP A 257 -13.03 1.79 -5.12
CA ASP A 257 -12.42 1.45 -6.39
C ASP A 257 -11.60 0.17 -6.26
N ALA A 258 -12.09 -0.93 -6.79
CA ALA A 258 -11.37 -2.21 -6.77
C ALA A 258 -9.98 -2.14 -7.45
N ASN A 259 -9.75 -1.16 -8.34
CA ASN A 259 -8.44 -0.94 -8.96
C ASN A 259 -7.45 -0.23 -8.01
N GLN A 260 -7.88 0.22 -6.85
CA GLN A 260 -7.04 0.84 -5.82
C GLN A 260 -6.85 -0.05 -4.57
N THR A 261 -7.19 -1.34 -4.65
CA THR A 261 -6.88 -2.31 -3.58
C THR A 261 -5.39 -2.64 -3.62
N ILE A 262 -4.64 -2.15 -2.63
CA ILE A 262 -3.18 -2.26 -2.54
C ILE A 262 -2.69 -2.65 -1.13
N TYR A 263 -3.57 -3.16 -0.28
CA TYR A 263 -3.27 -3.56 1.10
C TYR A 263 -3.64 -5.03 1.37
N SER A 264 -3.59 -5.90 0.32
CA SER A 264 -3.91 -7.33 0.48
C SER A 264 -2.95 -8.03 1.43
N PHE A 265 -1.69 -7.58 1.52
CA PHE A 265 -0.72 -8.07 2.50
C PHE A 265 -1.19 -7.86 3.96
N GLY A 266 -2.00 -6.83 4.23
CA GLY A 266 -2.64 -6.56 5.52
C GLY A 266 -4.03 -7.18 5.68
N GLY A 267 -4.47 -8.04 4.76
CA GLY A 267 -5.76 -8.70 4.81
C GLY A 267 -6.90 -7.95 4.11
N ALA A 268 -6.66 -6.80 3.47
CA ALA A 268 -7.68 -6.09 2.70
C ALA A 268 -8.13 -6.91 1.48
N SER A 269 -9.41 -6.80 1.13
CA SER A 269 -9.99 -7.51 -0.01
C SER A 269 -11.05 -6.67 -0.73
N PRO A 270 -10.99 -6.57 -2.08
CA PRO A 270 -12.03 -5.89 -2.85
C PRO A 270 -13.33 -6.70 -2.95
N ARG A 271 -13.33 -7.94 -2.46
CA ARG A 271 -14.42 -8.89 -2.60
C ARG A 271 -15.76 -8.36 -2.05
N PRO A 272 -15.82 -7.74 -0.85
CA PRO A 272 -17.07 -7.18 -0.33
C PRO A 272 -17.67 -6.11 -1.26
N LEU A 273 -16.83 -5.27 -1.89
CA LEU A 273 -17.27 -4.27 -2.86
C LEU A 273 -17.79 -4.92 -4.15
N LEU A 274 -17.10 -5.92 -4.67
CA LEU A 274 -17.44 -6.60 -5.92
C LEU A 274 -18.67 -7.50 -5.79
N GLU A 275 -18.89 -8.08 -4.62
CA GLU A 275 -20.05 -8.94 -4.32
C GLU A 275 -21.19 -8.18 -3.61
N PHE A 276 -21.14 -6.84 -3.57
CA PHE A 276 -22.12 -6.04 -2.83
C PHE A 276 -23.56 -6.30 -3.28
N THR A 277 -23.83 -6.38 -4.59
CA THR A 277 -25.15 -6.69 -5.15
C THR A 277 -25.58 -8.14 -4.92
N ARG A 278 -24.64 -9.06 -4.72
CA ARG A 278 -24.97 -10.43 -4.30
C ARG A 278 -25.50 -10.46 -2.89
N ARG A 279 -24.93 -9.63 -2.01
CA ARG A 279 -25.39 -9.50 -0.62
C ARG A 279 -26.67 -8.68 -0.50
N PHE A 280 -26.76 -7.61 -1.29
CA PHE A 280 -27.92 -6.71 -1.32
C PHE A 280 -28.48 -6.66 -2.75
N PRO A 281 -29.37 -7.59 -3.13
CA PRO A 281 -29.91 -7.65 -4.50
C PRO A 281 -30.63 -6.37 -4.94
N GLU A 282 -31.26 -5.66 -4.00
CA GLU A 282 -31.99 -4.40 -4.23
C GLU A 282 -31.06 -3.15 -4.21
N ALA A 283 -29.75 -3.33 -4.14
CA ALA A 283 -28.81 -2.22 -4.03
C ALA A 283 -28.85 -1.30 -5.27
N THR A 284 -28.90 0.00 -5.02
CA THR A 284 -28.64 0.99 -6.06
C THR A 284 -27.13 1.04 -6.36
N VAL A 285 -26.74 0.75 -7.60
CA VAL A 285 -25.34 0.81 -8.02
C VAL A 285 -25.12 2.02 -8.93
N VAL A 286 -24.20 2.90 -8.54
CA VAL A 286 -23.82 4.08 -9.33
C VAL A 286 -22.34 4.00 -9.68
N ARG A 287 -21.98 4.38 -10.93
CA ARG A 287 -20.60 4.42 -11.40
C ARG A 287 -20.16 5.86 -11.60
N LEU A 288 -19.03 6.23 -10.98
CA LEU A 288 -18.41 7.53 -11.16
C LEU A 288 -17.13 7.34 -12.00
N GLU A 289 -17.16 7.86 -13.22
CA GLU A 289 -16.07 7.72 -14.20
C GLU A 289 -15.47 9.08 -14.61
N ARG A 290 -16.12 10.22 -14.30
CA ARG A 290 -15.63 11.56 -14.60
C ARG A 290 -14.52 11.94 -13.62
N ASP A 291 -13.29 12.01 -14.13
CA ASP A 291 -12.11 12.41 -13.33
C ASP A 291 -11.94 13.93 -13.38
N TYR A 292 -12.00 14.56 -12.20
CA TYR A 292 -11.83 16.00 -12.00
C TYR A 292 -10.44 16.37 -11.49
N ARG A 293 -9.61 15.38 -11.21
CA ARG A 293 -8.26 15.55 -10.66
C ARG A 293 -7.25 15.77 -11.77
N SER A 294 -7.21 14.85 -12.71
CA SER A 294 -6.09 14.69 -13.65
C SER A 294 -6.43 15.21 -15.05
N THR A 295 -5.40 15.64 -15.76
CA THR A 295 -5.52 15.97 -17.18
C THR A 295 -5.88 14.76 -18.03
N PRO A 296 -6.52 14.91 -19.20
CA PRO A 296 -6.89 13.80 -20.07
C PRO A 296 -5.71 12.88 -20.44
N GLU A 297 -4.51 13.42 -20.58
CA GLU A 297 -3.28 12.68 -20.90
C GLU A 297 -2.87 11.72 -19.77
N VAL A 298 -2.93 12.18 -18.53
CA VAL A 298 -2.68 11.34 -17.34
C VAL A 298 -3.78 10.28 -17.21
N VAL A 299 -5.05 10.66 -17.40
CA VAL A 299 -6.19 9.75 -17.38
C VAL A 299 -6.07 8.67 -18.46
N ALA A 300 -5.65 9.03 -19.67
CA ALA A 300 -5.44 8.07 -20.76
C ALA A 300 -4.39 7.02 -20.39
N LEU A 301 -3.26 7.44 -19.81
CA LEU A 301 -2.22 6.53 -19.32
C LEU A 301 -2.73 5.63 -18.19
N ALA A 302 -3.45 6.18 -17.21
CA ALA A 302 -4.05 5.41 -16.12
C ALA A 302 -5.00 4.31 -16.65
N ASN A 303 -5.85 4.64 -17.61
CA ASN A 303 -6.73 3.68 -18.27
C ASN A 303 -5.96 2.58 -19.02
N GLN A 304 -4.84 2.91 -19.67
CA GLN A 304 -3.98 1.91 -20.34
C GLN A 304 -3.33 0.98 -19.32
N VAL A 305 -2.78 1.50 -18.22
CA VAL A 305 -2.15 0.71 -17.15
C VAL A 305 -3.12 -0.31 -16.59
N ILE A 306 -4.32 0.13 -16.20
CA ILE A 306 -5.30 -0.77 -15.58
C ILE A 306 -6.06 -1.60 -16.61
N GLY A 307 -6.14 -1.14 -17.85
CA GLY A 307 -6.73 -1.88 -18.97
C GLY A 307 -5.96 -3.14 -19.33
N ALA A 308 -4.65 -3.17 -19.09
CA ALA A 308 -3.78 -4.33 -19.29
C ALA A 308 -3.88 -5.37 -18.16
N ALA A 309 -4.63 -5.10 -17.08
CA ALA A 309 -4.81 -6.03 -15.96
C ALA A 309 -5.58 -7.29 -16.37
N ARG A 310 -5.10 -8.45 -15.89
CA ARG A 310 -5.71 -9.76 -16.15
C ARG A 310 -6.69 -10.12 -15.02
N GLY A 311 -7.64 -11.02 -15.34
CA GLY A 311 -8.55 -11.57 -14.32
C GLY A 311 -9.49 -10.57 -13.65
N ARG A 312 -9.71 -9.37 -14.24
CA ARG A 312 -10.59 -8.34 -13.65
C ARG A 312 -12.04 -8.82 -13.59
N PRO A 313 -12.67 -8.80 -12.40
CA PRO A 313 -14.09 -9.08 -12.29
C PRO A 313 -14.94 -8.13 -13.14
N ALA A 314 -16.05 -8.62 -13.67
CA ALA A 314 -16.91 -7.85 -14.59
C ALA A 314 -17.38 -6.50 -13.98
N GLY A 315 -17.60 -6.42 -12.66
CA GLY A 315 -18.03 -5.20 -11.95
C GLY A 315 -16.94 -4.16 -11.72
N SER A 316 -15.64 -4.52 -11.87
CA SER A 316 -14.52 -3.62 -11.56
C SER A 316 -14.01 -2.79 -12.72
N ARG A 317 -14.60 -2.93 -13.91
CA ARG A 317 -14.18 -2.21 -15.13
C ARG A 317 -14.76 -0.81 -15.14
N LEU A 318 -14.03 0.15 -14.56
CA LEU A 318 -14.28 1.58 -14.71
C LEU A 318 -13.34 2.15 -15.78
N LYS A 319 -13.83 3.09 -16.58
CA LYS A 319 -13.05 3.85 -17.56
C LYS A 319 -13.10 5.33 -17.18
N LEU A 320 -11.98 5.86 -16.71
CA LEU A 320 -11.89 7.27 -16.34
C LEU A 320 -12.06 8.18 -17.56
N ILE A 321 -12.76 9.30 -17.38
CA ILE A 321 -13.01 10.33 -18.38
C ILE A 321 -12.54 11.66 -17.81
N GLY A 322 -11.38 12.14 -18.26
CA GLY A 322 -10.80 13.40 -17.79
C GLY A 322 -11.73 14.60 -18.07
N GLN A 323 -11.94 15.42 -17.06
CA GLN A 323 -12.78 16.62 -17.14
C GLN A 323 -11.97 17.92 -17.15
N ARG A 324 -10.66 17.84 -16.88
CA ARG A 324 -9.75 19.00 -16.93
C ARG A 324 -9.39 19.34 -18.40
N PRO A 325 -8.95 20.57 -18.66
CA PRO A 325 -8.31 20.90 -19.95
C PRO A 325 -7.11 19.99 -20.24
N SER A 326 -6.75 19.84 -21.52
CA SER A 326 -5.52 19.14 -21.94
C SER A 326 -4.30 19.73 -21.26
N GLY A 327 -3.40 18.85 -20.84
CA GLY A 327 -2.15 19.17 -20.17
C GLY A 327 -0.93 18.55 -20.86
N PRO A 328 0.23 18.56 -20.19
CA PRO A 328 1.45 17.96 -20.72
C PRO A 328 1.32 16.46 -20.93
N VAL A 329 1.91 15.96 -21.99
CA VAL A 329 2.02 14.51 -22.24
C VAL A 329 2.94 13.88 -21.19
N PRO A 330 2.57 12.72 -20.60
CA PRO A 330 3.43 11.99 -19.67
C PRO A 330 4.80 11.69 -20.28
N ARG A 331 5.86 11.92 -19.48
CA ARG A 331 7.26 11.75 -19.91
C ARG A 331 7.78 10.38 -19.50
N PHE A 332 8.57 9.77 -20.39
CA PHE A 332 9.28 8.53 -20.15
C PHE A 332 10.78 8.78 -20.27
N ALA A 333 11.60 8.22 -19.36
CA ALA A 333 13.05 8.41 -19.42
C ALA A 333 13.80 7.17 -18.93
N GLU A 334 14.82 6.77 -19.68
CA GLU A 334 15.76 5.69 -19.35
C GLU A 334 17.10 6.28 -18.97
N TYR A 335 17.73 5.78 -17.90
CA TYR A 335 19.02 6.25 -17.41
C TYR A 335 19.99 5.07 -17.24
N ASP A 336 21.28 5.36 -17.28
CA ASP A 336 22.31 4.35 -17.15
C ASP A 336 22.35 3.73 -15.76
N ASP A 337 22.16 4.55 -14.72
CA ASP A 337 22.17 4.14 -13.32
C ASP A 337 21.22 4.99 -12.44
N GLU A 338 21.03 4.57 -11.20
CA GLU A 338 20.12 5.25 -10.24
C GLU A 338 20.59 6.67 -9.90
N THR A 339 21.90 6.91 -9.86
CA THR A 339 22.45 8.25 -9.58
C THR A 339 22.14 9.22 -10.72
N ALA A 340 22.30 8.75 -11.96
CA ALA A 340 21.95 9.55 -13.16
C ALA A 340 20.44 9.82 -13.23
N GLU A 341 19.61 8.83 -12.87
CA GLU A 341 18.16 8.99 -12.76
C GLU A 341 17.81 10.06 -11.73
N ALA A 342 18.31 9.95 -10.50
CA ALA A 342 18.04 10.88 -9.40
C ALA A 342 18.48 12.32 -9.74
N ALA A 343 19.67 12.49 -10.30
CA ALA A 343 20.19 13.78 -10.74
C ALA A 343 19.32 14.41 -11.85
N ALA A 344 18.84 13.60 -12.80
CA ALA A 344 17.94 14.10 -13.86
C ALA A 344 16.55 14.47 -13.34
N VAL A 345 16.01 13.69 -12.40
CA VAL A 345 14.75 14.01 -11.70
C VAL A 345 14.88 15.31 -10.93
N ALA A 346 15.98 15.51 -10.16
CA ALA A 346 16.21 16.74 -9.41
C ALA A 346 16.31 17.98 -10.33
N ARG A 347 17.01 17.86 -11.47
CA ARG A 347 17.04 18.95 -12.48
C ARG A 347 15.65 19.26 -13.02
N ARG A 348 14.88 18.24 -13.34
CA ARG A 348 13.52 18.44 -13.85
C ARG A 348 12.59 19.07 -12.81
N ILE A 349 12.76 18.73 -11.54
CA ILE A 349 12.05 19.38 -10.43
C ILE A 349 12.43 20.86 -10.38
N ARG A 350 13.72 21.21 -10.53
CA ARG A 350 14.16 22.61 -10.59
C ARG A 350 13.46 23.36 -11.74
N ASP A 351 13.39 22.78 -12.94
CA ASP A 351 12.68 23.40 -14.08
C ASP A 351 11.20 23.68 -13.74
N LEU A 352 10.53 22.77 -13.03
CA LEU A 352 9.14 22.96 -12.63
C LEU A 352 9.00 24.07 -11.57
N LEU A 353 9.88 24.10 -10.58
CA LEU A 353 9.92 25.17 -9.58
C LEU A 353 10.15 26.54 -10.24
N ASP A 354 11.08 26.61 -11.18
CA ASP A 354 11.38 27.84 -11.93
C ASP A 354 10.22 28.26 -12.84
N SER A 355 9.38 27.32 -13.28
CA SER A 355 8.14 27.59 -14.03
C SER A 355 6.95 27.99 -13.12
N GLY A 356 7.14 27.98 -11.79
CA GLY A 356 6.12 28.44 -10.82
C GLY A 356 5.30 27.33 -10.17
N VAL A 357 5.64 26.04 -10.36
CA VAL A 357 4.98 24.95 -9.62
C VAL A 357 5.47 24.98 -8.17
N ALA A 358 4.55 25.01 -7.20
CA ALA A 358 4.92 25.02 -5.79
C ALA A 358 5.61 23.72 -5.37
N ALA A 359 6.63 23.81 -4.52
CA ALA A 359 7.38 22.63 -4.05
C ALA A 359 6.48 21.60 -3.33
N SER A 360 5.48 22.06 -2.57
CA SER A 360 4.47 21.22 -1.89
C SER A 360 3.58 20.43 -2.88
N GLU A 361 3.50 20.86 -4.14
CA GLU A 361 2.71 20.26 -5.20
C GLU A 361 3.55 19.36 -6.13
N ILE A 362 4.75 18.97 -5.69
CA ILE A 362 5.63 18.04 -6.40
C ILE A 362 5.92 16.82 -5.53
N ALA A 363 5.82 15.63 -6.11
CA ALA A 363 6.18 14.39 -5.43
C ALA A 363 7.08 13.49 -6.27
N VAL A 364 8.02 12.81 -5.60
CA VAL A 364 8.78 11.68 -6.13
C VAL A 364 8.29 10.42 -5.42
N LEU A 365 7.75 9.49 -6.19
CA LEU A 365 7.13 8.28 -5.68
C LEU A 365 7.93 7.06 -6.12
N TYR A 366 8.29 6.23 -5.16
CA TYR A 366 9.09 5.02 -5.34
C TYR A 366 8.40 3.79 -4.75
N ARG A 367 8.89 2.59 -5.08
CA ARG A 367 8.28 1.34 -4.60
C ARG A 367 8.73 0.97 -3.18
N VAL A 368 10.00 1.13 -2.86
CA VAL A 368 10.58 0.79 -1.54
C VAL A 368 11.30 1.98 -0.94
N ASN A 369 11.20 2.13 0.38
CA ASN A 369 11.75 3.29 1.09
C ASN A 369 13.27 3.48 0.90
N ALA A 370 14.03 2.39 0.73
CA ALA A 370 15.46 2.46 0.48
C ALA A 370 15.86 3.21 -0.81
N GLN A 371 14.90 3.43 -1.73
CA GLN A 371 15.15 4.22 -2.94
C GLN A 371 15.22 5.73 -2.66
N SER A 372 14.69 6.20 -1.52
CA SER A 372 14.65 7.64 -1.20
C SER A 372 16.05 8.26 -1.13
N GLU A 373 17.04 7.52 -0.63
CA GLU A 373 18.39 8.01 -0.38
C GLU A 373 19.03 8.73 -1.60
N ALA A 374 18.94 8.12 -2.78
CA ALA A 374 19.50 8.70 -3.99
C ALA A 374 18.81 10.03 -4.38
N TYR A 375 17.51 10.12 -4.19
CA TYR A 375 16.73 11.34 -4.48
C TYR A 375 16.92 12.40 -3.40
N GLU A 376 17.02 12.00 -2.14
CA GLU A 376 17.35 12.92 -1.03
C GLU A 376 18.70 13.59 -1.27
N GLN A 377 19.72 12.81 -1.66
CA GLN A 377 21.04 13.33 -2.00
C GLN A 377 20.98 14.29 -3.21
N ALA A 378 20.34 13.88 -4.31
CA ALA A 378 20.27 14.69 -5.52
C ALA A 378 19.50 16.01 -5.31
N LEU A 379 18.44 16.01 -4.51
CA LEU A 379 17.71 17.23 -4.13
C LEU A 379 18.53 18.13 -3.21
N ALA A 380 19.23 17.55 -2.23
CA ALA A 380 20.10 18.28 -1.32
C ALA A 380 21.26 18.97 -2.06
N GLU A 381 21.91 18.28 -3.02
CA GLU A 381 22.98 18.84 -3.86
C GLU A 381 22.49 20.06 -4.67
N MET A 382 21.23 20.07 -5.07
CA MET A 382 20.61 21.22 -5.77
C MET A 382 19.98 22.25 -4.81
N GLY A 383 20.09 22.06 -3.50
CA GLY A 383 19.48 22.96 -2.51
C GLY A 383 17.95 22.99 -2.57
N ILE A 384 17.30 21.92 -2.99
CA ILE A 384 15.83 21.80 -3.05
C ILE A 384 15.34 21.16 -1.75
N PRO A 385 14.45 21.84 -0.98
CA PRO A 385 13.91 21.28 0.24
C PRO A 385 12.97 20.11 -0.07
N TYR A 386 13.00 19.06 0.76
CA TYR A 386 12.16 17.88 0.61
C TYR A 386 11.66 17.35 1.95
N LEU A 387 10.59 16.54 1.90
CA LEU A 387 9.97 15.86 3.02
C LEU A 387 9.79 14.37 2.69
N VAL A 388 10.41 13.48 3.48
CA VAL A 388 10.23 12.04 3.34
C VAL A 388 8.99 11.59 4.11
N ARG A 389 7.99 11.04 3.40
CA ARG A 389 6.80 10.44 4.01
C ARG A 389 6.96 8.92 4.11
N GLY A 390 6.68 8.40 5.30
CA GLY A 390 6.87 6.97 5.61
C GLY A 390 8.12 6.69 6.44
N GLY A 391 8.91 7.74 6.73
CA GLY A 391 9.85 7.77 7.83
C GLY A 391 9.14 7.94 9.19
N GLU A 392 9.89 8.14 10.25
CA GLU A 392 9.31 8.39 11.58
C GLU A 392 8.35 9.59 11.53
N ARG A 393 7.13 9.42 12.03
CA ARG A 393 6.08 10.44 11.97
C ARG A 393 6.56 11.72 12.65
N PHE A 394 6.25 12.88 12.08
CA PHE A 394 6.73 14.17 12.56
C PHE A 394 6.59 14.33 14.09
N PHE A 395 5.40 14.09 14.63
CA PHE A 395 5.14 14.20 16.07
C PHE A 395 5.71 13.04 16.92
N ALA A 396 6.18 11.98 16.29
CA ALA A 396 6.85 10.85 16.95
C ALA A 396 8.37 11.06 17.04
N ARG A 397 8.94 12.00 16.28
CA ARG A 397 10.37 12.32 16.32
C ARG A 397 10.79 12.81 17.70
N ALA A 398 11.96 12.35 18.13
CA ALA A 398 12.47 12.64 19.48
C ALA A 398 12.58 14.14 19.75
N GLU A 399 13.07 14.91 18.77
CA GLU A 399 13.22 16.38 18.85
C GLU A 399 11.87 17.09 18.94
N VAL A 400 10.86 16.62 18.20
CA VAL A 400 9.51 17.21 18.22
C VAL A 400 8.81 16.93 19.55
N ARG A 401 8.94 15.70 20.08
CA ARG A 401 8.42 15.36 21.42
C ARG A 401 9.08 16.20 22.52
N GLN A 402 10.39 16.40 22.40
CA GLN A 402 11.13 17.28 23.32
C GLN A 402 10.65 18.73 23.24
N ALA A 403 10.44 19.25 22.03
CA ALA A 403 9.88 20.58 21.78
C ALA A 403 8.47 20.73 22.37
N MET A 404 7.58 19.78 22.09
CA MET A 404 6.21 19.79 22.64
C MET A 404 6.20 19.75 24.18
N SER A 405 7.08 18.94 24.79
CA SER A 405 7.21 18.92 26.23
C SER A 405 7.69 20.26 26.80
N ALA A 406 8.66 20.89 26.16
CA ALA A 406 9.16 22.20 26.58
C ALA A 406 8.10 23.31 26.43
N LEU A 407 7.34 23.30 25.33
CA LEU A 407 6.23 24.24 25.09
C LEU A 407 5.10 24.03 26.09
N ARG A 408 4.76 22.79 26.43
CA ARG A 408 3.76 22.47 27.47
C ARG A 408 4.20 23.00 28.85
N MET A 409 5.46 22.83 29.22
CA MET A 409 5.97 23.38 30.47
C MET A 409 5.92 24.93 30.46
N ALA A 410 6.32 25.57 29.37
CA ALA A 410 6.29 27.02 29.23
C ALA A 410 4.87 27.60 29.15
N SER A 411 3.86 26.82 28.76
CA SER A 411 2.46 27.26 28.70
C SER A 411 1.81 27.46 30.07
N THR A 412 2.43 26.91 31.12
CA THR A 412 1.97 27.12 32.52
C THR A 412 2.48 28.41 33.13
N ASP A 413 3.43 29.11 32.48
CA ASP A 413 3.98 30.38 32.97
C ASP A 413 3.06 31.54 32.58
N ALA A 414 2.85 32.48 33.51
CA ALA A 414 1.94 33.62 33.32
C ALA A 414 2.49 34.75 32.41
N ASP A 415 3.46 34.43 31.53
CA ASP A 415 4.05 35.37 30.60
C ASP A 415 3.10 35.66 29.42
N THR A 416 2.82 36.93 29.13
CA THR A 416 1.87 37.42 28.11
C THR A 416 2.56 37.92 26.83
N GLY A 417 3.78 37.45 26.51
CA GLY A 417 4.50 37.82 25.31
C GLY A 417 3.85 37.29 24.02
N GLU A 418 4.19 37.91 22.87
CA GLU A 418 3.74 37.47 21.55
C GLU A 418 4.04 36.00 21.30
N LEU A 419 3.06 35.26 20.77
CA LEU A 419 3.11 33.80 20.60
C LEU A 419 4.39 33.32 19.87
N VAL A 420 4.67 33.88 18.70
CA VAL A 420 5.80 33.44 17.84
C VAL A 420 7.13 33.68 18.56
N THR A 421 7.30 34.82 19.19
CA THR A 421 8.50 35.18 19.95
C THR A 421 8.71 34.23 21.13
N ARG A 422 7.66 33.85 21.85
CA ARG A 422 7.71 32.90 22.95
C ARG A 422 8.07 31.48 22.44
N VAL A 423 7.42 31.04 21.39
CA VAL A 423 7.71 29.71 20.79
C VAL A 423 9.18 29.65 20.36
N ARG A 424 9.71 30.65 19.65
CA ARG A 424 11.13 30.70 19.27
C ARG A 424 12.05 30.66 20.49
N SER A 425 11.76 31.39 21.54
CA SER A 425 12.53 31.44 22.78
C SER A 425 12.58 30.04 23.49
N VAL A 426 11.45 29.37 23.53
CA VAL A 426 11.38 28.01 24.11
C VAL A 426 12.16 27.02 23.25
N LEU A 427 11.99 27.06 21.94
CA LEU A 427 12.64 26.12 21.01
C LEU A 427 14.14 26.39 20.88
N ALA A 428 14.61 27.60 21.11
CA ALA A 428 16.05 27.89 21.20
C ALA A 428 16.73 27.05 22.31
N LYS A 429 16.04 26.83 23.44
CA LYS A 429 16.55 25.99 24.55
C LYS A 429 16.63 24.50 24.20
N VAL A 430 15.90 24.04 23.19
CA VAL A 430 15.91 22.66 22.69
C VAL A 430 16.68 22.48 21.39
N GLY A 431 17.38 23.55 20.92
CA GLY A 431 18.34 23.44 19.82
C GLY A 431 17.97 24.16 18.52
N LEU A 432 16.92 24.99 18.49
CA LEU A 432 16.66 25.87 17.36
C LEU A 432 17.65 27.04 17.36
N THR A 433 18.47 27.15 16.34
CA THR A 433 19.45 28.25 16.14
C THR A 433 18.94 29.24 15.10
N ASP A 434 19.43 30.49 15.12
CA ASP A 434 19.04 31.50 14.14
C ASP A 434 19.44 31.17 12.71
N GLN A 435 20.48 30.37 12.54
CA GLN A 435 20.94 29.92 11.22
C GLN A 435 20.85 28.40 11.10
N PRO A 436 20.42 27.89 9.92
CA PRO A 436 20.34 26.46 9.69
C PRO A 436 21.73 25.81 9.72
N PRO A 437 21.90 24.61 10.30
CA PRO A 437 23.11 23.80 10.19
C PRO A 437 23.40 23.42 8.74
N ALA A 438 24.69 23.14 8.43
CA ALA A 438 25.17 22.88 7.08
C ALA A 438 24.62 21.59 6.41
N GLY A 439 24.03 20.67 7.18
CA GLY A 439 23.42 19.42 6.64
C GLY A 439 23.33 18.28 7.66
N GLY A 440 22.88 17.11 7.21
CA GLY A 440 22.72 15.89 8.01
C GLY A 440 21.65 15.96 9.07
N ALA A 441 21.71 15.06 10.08
CA ALA A 441 20.70 14.93 11.15
C ALA A 441 20.48 16.24 11.95
N ALA A 442 21.52 17.10 12.02
CA ALA A 442 21.41 18.41 12.67
C ALA A 442 20.47 19.34 11.91
N LYS A 443 20.52 19.32 10.57
CA LYS A 443 19.62 20.11 9.72
C LYS A 443 18.19 19.58 9.78
N GLU A 444 17.99 18.26 9.73
CA GLU A 444 16.66 17.65 9.88
C GLU A 444 16.00 18.01 11.20
N ARG A 445 16.78 17.96 12.29
CA ARG A 445 16.30 18.41 13.61
C ARG A 445 15.93 19.90 13.62
N TRP A 446 16.76 20.76 13.02
CA TRP A 446 16.52 22.18 12.91
C TRP A 446 15.27 22.47 12.07
N ASP A 447 15.11 21.82 10.92
CA ASP A 447 13.94 21.93 10.04
C ASP A 447 12.67 21.50 10.77
N ALA A 448 12.72 20.42 11.58
CA ALA A 448 11.59 19.97 12.37
C ALA A 448 11.17 20.98 13.45
N LEU A 449 12.14 21.62 14.11
CA LEU A 449 11.86 22.67 15.11
C LEU A 449 11.34 23.94 14.46
N LEU A 450 11.89 24.33 13.30
CA LEU A 450 11.40 25.49 12.54
C LEU A 450 9.96 25.28 12.11
N SER A 451 9.58 24.09 11.68
CA SER A 451 8.19 23.78 11.30
C SER A 451 7.19 23.99 12.45
N ILE A 452 7.62 23.85 13.72
CA ILE A 452 6.77 24.17 14.87
C ILE A 452 6.58 25.69 14.98
N VAL A 453 7.62 26.49 14.65
CA VAL A 453 7.50 27.96 14.63
C VAL A 453 6.54 28.42 13.53
N GLU A 454 6.65 27.84 12.33
CA GLU A 454 5.76 28.14 11.20
C GLU A 454 4.28 27.84 11.55
N LEU A 455 4.02 26.78 12.32
CA LEU A 455 2.68 26.50 12.85
C LEU A 455 2.20 27.60 13.83
N ALA A 456 3.09 28.14 14.64
CA ALA A 456 2.72 29.25 15.53
C ALA A 456 2.45 30.51 14.74
N GLU A 457 3.20 30.79 13.68
CA GLU A 457 2.97 31.90 12.75
C GLU A 457 1.62 31.74 12.02
N GLU A 458 1.30 30.53 11.56
CA GLU A 458 -0.01 30.23 10.96
C GLU A 458 -1.16 30.50 11.93
N LEU A 459 -1.05 30.03 13.18
CA LEU A 459 -2.08 30.26 14.19
C LEU A 459 -2.23 31.75 14.53
N ALA A 460 -1.12 32.45 14.71
CA ALA A 460 -1.12 33.87 14.99
C ALA A 460 -1.73 34.73 13.86
N SER A 461 -1.61 34.25 12.60
CA SER A 461 -2.19 34.95 11.44
C SER A 461 -3.69 34.71 11.28
N THR A 462 -4.22 33.58 11.83
CA THR A 462 -5.62 33.15 11.64
C THR A 462 -6.50 33.41 12.85
N VAL A 463 -5.91 33.62 14.02
CA VAL A 463 -6.61 33.74 15.29
C VAL A 463 -6.11 34.99 16.03
N ASP A 464 -7.00 35.98 16.21
CA ASP A 464 -6.74 37.13 17.05
C ASP A 464 -6.50 36.66 18.49
N ASP A 465 -5.50 37.22 19.16
CA ASP A 465 -5.09 36.89 20.55
C ASP A 465 -4.68 35.42 20.76
N ALA A 466 -4.05 34.78 19.75
CA ALA A 466 -3.48 33.45 19.91
C ALA A 466 -2.37 33.43 20.97
N ASP A 467 -2.53 32.60 22.00
CA ASP A 467 -1.58 32.44 23.09
C ASP A 467 -0.88 31.07 23.09
N LEU A 468 0.14 30.90 23.93
CA LEU A 468 0.91 29.65 24.01
C LEU A 468 0.09 28.46 24.50
N PRO A 469 -0.81 28.58 25.51
CA PRO A 469 -1.70 27.47 25.88
C PRO A 469 -2.58 26.97 24.75
N ARG A 470 -3.16 27.85 23.96
CA ARG A 470 -3.98 27.52 22.79
C ARG A 470 -3.14 26.87 21.70
N PHE A 471 -1.93 27.35 21.46
CA PHE A 471 -1.02 26.75 20.51
C PHE A 471 -0.62 25.33 20.92
N VAL A 472 -0.31 25.09 22.19
CA VAL A 472 -0.01 23.74 22.70
C VAL A 472 -1.19 22.80 22.51
N ALA A 473 -2.43 23.25 22.80
CA ALA A 473 -3.63 22.46 22.57
C ALA A 473 -3.82 22.11 21.08
N GLU A 474 -3.56 23.06 20.17
CA GLU A 474 -3.60 22.82 18.72
C GLU A 474 -2.53 21.80 18.28
N LEU A 475 -1.30 21.89 18.78
CA LEU A 475 -0.24 20.90 18.52
C LEU A 475 -0.62 19.51 19.02
N GLU A 476 -1.23 19.40 20.20
CA GLU A 476 -1.71 18.12 20.75
C GLU A 476 -2.86 17.54 19.92
N GLN A 477 -3.76 18.38 19.45
CA GLN A 477 -4.82 17.97 18.54
C GLN A 477 -4.25 17.48 17.20
N ARG A 478 -3.27 18.20 16.62
CA ARG A 478 -2.57 17.78 15.39
C ARG A 478 -1.75 16.51 15.59
N ALA A 479 -1.07 16.36 16.71
CA ALA A 479 -0.35 15.14 17.08
C ALA A 479 -1.31 13.93 17.18
N THR A 480 -2.47 14.14 17.80
CA THR A 480 -3.51 13.09 17.90
C THR A 480 -4.13 12.79 16.54
N ALA A 481 -4.35 13.81 15.70
CA ALA A 481 -4.82 13.67 14.33
C ALA A 481 -3.73 13.22 13.35
N GLN A 482 -2.46 13.15 13.78
CA GLN A 482 -1.29 12.79 12.99
C GLN A 482 -1.08 13.69 11.75
N HIS A 483 -1.42 14.95 11.82
CA HIS A 483 -1.17 15.93 10.76
C HIS A 483 0.21 16.56 10.98
N PRO A 484 1.23 16.28 10.14
CA PRO A 484 2.46 17.07 10.16
C PRO A 484 2.15 18.51 9.70
N PRO A 485 2.95 19.52 10.14
CA PRO A 485 2.87 20.85 9.58
C PRO A 485 3.13 20.82 8.07
N THR A 486 2.55 21.76 7.35
CA THR A 486 2.78 21.95 5.93
C THR A 486 4.19 22.55 5.76
N VAL A 487 5.20 21.72 5.59
CA VAL A 487 6.52 22.20 5.18
C VAL A 487 6.48 22.36 3.67
N GLU A 488 6.84 23.52 3.16
CA GLU A 488 7.03 23.72 1.73
C GLU A 488 8.27 22.96 1.25
N GLY A 489 8.06 21.78 0.71
CA GLY A 489 9.12 20.92 0.19
C GLY A 489 8.57 19.82 -0.72
N ILE A 490 9.47 19.29 -1.54
CA ILE A 490 9.17 18.13 -2.42
C ILE A 490 8.80 16.94 -1.55
N THR A 491 7.69 16.27 -1.87
CA THR A 491 7.32 15.04 -1.15
C THR A 491 8.06 13.84 -1.75
N LEU A 492 8.85 13.16 -0.92
CA LEU A 492 9.41 11.83 -1.21
C LEU A 492 8.57 10.79 -0.49
N ALA A 493 7.99 9.82 -1.21
CA ALA A 493 7.10 8.83 -0.59
C ALA A 493 7.12 7.50 -1.33
N SER A 494 6.83 6.40 -0.59
CA SER A 494 6.50 5.15 -1.27
C SER A 494 5.11 5.26 -1.93
N LEU A 495 4.90 4.47 -2.99
CA LEU A 495 3.62 4.40 -3.70
C LEU A 495 2.44 4.08 -2.76
N HIS A 496 2.67 3.24 -1.74
CA HIS A 496 1.66 2.94 -0.72
C HIS A 496 1.31 4.17 0.14
N ALA A 497 2.32 4.92 0.57
CA ALA A 497 2.12 6.13 1.37
C ALA A 497 1.48 7.28 0.58
N ALA A 498 1.53 7.23 -0.75
CA ALA A 498 0.92 8.20 -1.65
C ALA A 498 -0.60 8.01 -1.82
N LYS A 499 -1.17 6.88 -1.38
CA LYS A 499 -2.62 6.64 -1.48
C LYS A 499 -3.40 7.70 -0.70
N GLY A 500 -4.43 8.26 -1.35
CA GLY A 500 -5.24 9.35 -0.78
C GLY A 500 -4.64 10.75 -0.92
N LEU A 501 -3.41 10.86 -1.48
CA LEU A 501 -2.75 12.13 -1.77
C LEU A 501 -2.81 12.45 -3.27
N GLU A 502 -2.42 13.67 -3.64
CA GLU A 502 -2.37 14.14 -5.03
C GLU A 502 -1.48 15.37 -5.14
N TRP A 503 -0.80 15.53 -6.29
CA TRP A 503 0.13 16.62 -6.55
C TRP A 503 -0.01 17.09 -8.01
N ASP A 504 0.39 18.32 -8.29
CA ASP A 504 0.40 18.85 -9.65
C ASP A 504 1.46 18.15 -10.51
N ALA A 505 2.61 17.81 -9.90
CA ALA A 505 3.67 17.08 -10.56
C ALA A 505 4.08 15.81 -9.79
N VAL A 506 4.10 14.67 -10.47
CA VAL A 506 4.49 13.37 -9.92
C VAL A 506 5.59 12.75 -10.76
N PHE A 507 6.65 12.32 -10.08
CA PHE A 507 7.73 11.52 -10.62
C PHE A 507 7.62 10.09 -10.11
N LEU A 508 7.32 9.13 -10.98
CA LEU A 508 7.35 7.70 -10.68
C LEU A 508 8.71 7.16 -11.08
N VAL A 509 9.51 6.77 -10.11
CA VAL A 509 10.93 6.47 -10.30
C VAL A 509 11.30 5.02 -10.01
N GLY A 510 12.44 4.57 -10.56
CA GLY A 510 12.94 3.22 -10.35
C GLY A 510 12.04 2.14 -10.94
N LEU A 511 11.37 2.40 -12.06
CA LEU A 511 10.41 1.51 -12.72
C LEU A 511 11.12 0.39 -13.49
N ALA A 512 11.83 -0.47 -12.75
CA ALA A 512 12.58 -1.61 -13.27
C ALA A 512 12.05 -2.94 -12.74
N GLU A 513 12.21 -4.02 -13.52
CA GLU A 513 11.91 -5.39 -13.09
C GLU A 513 12.62 -5.73 -11.77
N GLY A 514 11.90 -6.37 -10.85
CA GLY A 514 12.38 -6.69 -9.51
C GLY A 514 12.25 -5.55 -8.50
N THR A 515 11.93 -4.32 -8.99
CA THR A 515 11.56 -3.18 -8.16
C THR A 515 10.07 -2.88 -8.33
N MET A 516 9.59 -2.77 -9.59
CA MET A 516 8.19 -2.56 -9.94
C MET A 516 7.83 -3.38 -11.19
N PRO A 517 7.22 -4.59 -11.06
CA PRO A 517 6.81 -5.24 -9.81
C PRO A 517 7.98 -5.64 -8.92
N ILE A 518 7.72 -5.74 -7.61
CA ILE A 518 8.73 -6.22 -6.66
C ILE A 518 9.05 -7.70 -6.91
N LEU A 519 10.29 -8.11 -6.61
CA LEU A 519 10.78 -9.46 -6.92
C LEU A 519 9.90 -10.57 -6.31
N HIS A 520 9.42 -10.38 -5.08
CA HIS A 520 8.58 -11.35 -4.39
C HIS A 520 7.22 -11.59 -5.06
N ALA A 521 6.74 -10.67 -5.90
CA ALA A 521 5.51 -10.85 -6.67
C ALA A 521 5.72 -11.73 -7.91
N ASP A 522 6.97 -12.00 -8.31
CA ASP A 522 7.25 -12.74 -9.55
C ASP A 522 6.87 -14.22 -9.39
N GLY A 523 6.02 -14.69 -10.32
CA GLY A 523 5.46 -16.05 -10.27
C GLY A 523 4.05 -16.14 -9.70
N ASP A 524 3.56 -15.11 -9.00
CA ASP A 524 2.17 -15.00 -8.54
C ASP A 524 1.41 -13.96 -9.36
N GLU A 525 0.42 -14.41 -10.15
CA GLU A 525 -0.37 -13.52 -11.01
C GLU A 525 -1.21 -12.51 -10.18
N ALA A 526 -1.69 -12.92 -9.02
CA ALA A 526 -2.48 -12.04 -8.14
C ALA A 526 -1.60 -10.94 -7.53
N ALA A 527 -0.40 -11.28 -7.10
CA ALA A 527 0.58 -10.32 -6.59
C ALA A 527 1.07 -9.36 -7.69
N ILE A 528 1.32 -9.83 -8.91
CA ILE A 528 1.65 -8.98 -10.06
C ILE A 528 0.52 -7.99 -10.37
N GLU A 529 -0.74 -8.43 -10.30
CA GLU A 529 -1.87 -7.53 -10.54
C GLU A 529 -2.10 -6.55 -9.38
N GLU A 530 -1.68 -6.88 -8.15
CA GLU A 530 -1.64 -5.90 -7.05
C GLU A 530 -0.56 -4.85 -7.28
N GLU A 531 0.63 -5.24 -7.71
CA GLU A 531 1.69 -4.30 -8.11
C GLU A 531 1.23 -3.40 -9.28
N ARG A 532 0.45 -3.92 -10.24
CA ARG A 532 -0.16 -3.11 -11.30
C ARG A 532 -1.16 -2.09 -10.74
N ARG A 533 -1.99 -2.47 -9.76
CA ARG A 533 -2.89 -1.53 -9.07
C ARG A 533 -2.10 -0.48 -8.29
N LEU A 534 -0.99 -0.86 -7.68
CA LEU A 534 -0.10 0.09 -7.01
C LEU A 534 0.52 1.09 -7.99
N PHE A 535 0.95 0.62 -9.16
CA PHE A 535 1.42 1.49 -10.24
C PHE A 535 0.30 2.43 -10.74
N TYR A 536 -0.91 1.90 -10.94
CA TYR A 536 -2.10 2.71 -11.28
C TYR A 536 -2.39 3.77 -10.21
N VAL A 537 -2.29 3.42 -8.92
CA VAL A 537 -2.41 4.41 -7.84
C VAL A 537 -1.38 5.51 -8.00
N GLY A 538 -0.11 5.17 -8.26
CA GLY A 538 0.94 6.15 -8.50
C GLY A 538 0.62 7.10 -9.65
N VAL A 539 0.24 6.57 -10.81
CA VAL A 539 -0.15 7.37 -11.99
C VAL A 539 -1.27 8.34 -11.67
N THR A 540 -2.31 7.88 -10.97
CA THR A 540 -3.49 8.69 -10.60
C THR A 540 -3.24 9.70 -9.48
N ARG A 541 -2.01 9.83 -8.98
CA ARG A 541 -1.63 10.90 -8.04
C ARG A 541 -1.31 12.21 -8.73
N ALA A 542 -0.93 12.16 -10.01
CA ALA A 542 -0.62 13.34 -10.81
C ALA A 542 -1.89 14.08 -11.23
N ARG A 543 -1.91 15.37 -11.01
CA ARG A 543 -2.95 16.24 -11.55
C ARG A 543 -2.62 16.68 -12.98
N GLU A 544 -1.35 17.01 -13.25
CA GLU A 544 -0.96 17.62 -14.54
C GLU A 544 0.34 17.01 -15.10
N HIS A 545 1.43 17.11 -14.36
CA HIS A 545 2.73 16.63 -14.81
C HIS A 545 3.00 15.22 -14.30
N LEU A 546 3.28 14.30 -15.22
CA LEU A 546 3.65 12.92 -14.88
C LEU A 546 4.94 12.54 -15.59
N SER A 547 5.94 12.11 -14.81
CA SER A 547 7.21 11.60 -15.31
C SER A 547 7.44 10.18 -14.80
N LEU A 548 7.83 9.27 -15.71
CA LEU A 548 8.09 7.88 -15.44
C LEU A 548 9.54 7.57 -15.83
N SER A 549 10.34 7.05 -14.90
CA SER A 549 11.75 6.79 -15.15
C SER A 549 12.23 5.46 -14.60
N TRP A 550 13.33 4.97 -15.18
CA TRP A 550 14.01 3.76 -14.74
C TRP A 550 15.50 3.82 -15.06
N ALA A 551 16.28 3.10 -14.25
CA ALA A 551 17.72 2.94 -14.40
C ALA A 551 18.10 1.51 -14.82
N LEU A 552 19.08 1.37 -15.70
CA LEU A 552 19.58 0.09 -16.21
C LEU A 552 20.62 -0.57 -15.29
N ALA A 553 21.21 0.18 -14.36
CA ALA A 553 22.13 -0.30 -13.33
C ALA A 553 21.81 0.34 -11.97
N ARG A 554 22.32 -0.24 -10.88
CA ARG A 554 22.15 0.33 -9.53
C ARG A 554 23.17 1.41 -9.23
N THR A 555 24.42 1.18 -9.60
CA THR A 555 25.54 2.11 -9.36
C THR A 555 26.31 2.38 -10.64
N SER A 556 26.92 3.55 -10.71
CA SER A 556 27.74 3.96 -11.83
C SER A 556 28.91 2.97 -12.08
N GLY A 557 29.12 2.62 -13.34
CA GLY A 557 30.18 1.67 -13.74
C GLY A 557 29.78 0.18 -13.63
N ASN A 558 28.65 -0.17 -13.09
CA ASN A 558 28.18 -1.55 -13.06
C ASN A 558 27.56 -1.98 -14.41
N ARG A 559 27.57 -3.31 -14.69
CA ARG A 559 26.91 -3.87 -15.87
C ARG A 559 25.43 -3.47 -15.87
N ARG A 560 24.93 -3.03 -17.01
CA ARG A 560 23.49 -2.81 -17.29
C ARG A 560 22.76 -4.16 -17.23
N ASN A 561 22.36 -4.59 -16.04
CA ASN A 561 21.73 -5.88 -15.79
C ASN A 561 20.24 -5.77 -15.44
N ARG A 562 19.74 -4.54 -15.29
CA ARG A 562 18.33 -4.27 -15.03
C ARG A 562 17.53 -4.10 -16.32
N ARG A 563 16.28 -4.44 -16.26
CA ARG A 563 15.31 -4.27 -17.34
C ARG A 563 14.21 -3.33 -16.87
N ARG A 564 13.68 -2.54 -17.78
CA ARG A 564 12.51 -1.73 -17.48
C ARG A 564 11.33 -2.60 -17.04
N SER A 565 10.46 -2.03 -16.21
CA SER A 565 9.24 -2.68 -15.71
C SER A 565 8.38 -3.20 -16.87
N ARG A 566 7.84 -4.42 -16.70
CA ARG A 566 6.85 -5.00 -17.61
C ARG A 566 5.58 -4.17 -17.72
N PHE A 567 5.29 -3.32 -16.74
CA PHE A 567 4.14 -2.43 -16.76
C PHE A 567 4.27 -1.28 -17.75
N LEU A 568 5.48 -0.97 -18.21
CA LEU A 568 5.74 0.06 -19.21
C LEU A 568 5.59 -0.41 -20.66
N TYR A 569 5.46 -1.73 -20.88
CA TYR A 569 5.26 -2.25 -22.24
C TYR A 569 3.90 -1.81 -22.80
N GLY A 570 3.93 -1.22 -23.98
CA GLY A 570 2.75 -0.67 -24.66
C GLY A 570 2.30 0.70 -24.17
N LEU A 571 2.95 1.27 -23.13
CA LEU A 571 2.68 2.62 -22.62
C LEU A 571 3.62 3.67 -23.25
N ILE A 572 4.87 3.26 -23.54
CA ILE A 572 5.88 4.15 -24.12
C ILE A 572 5.53 4.40 -25.60
N PRO A 573 5.45 5.66 -26.05
CA PRO A 573 5.20 6.01 -27.45
C PRO A 573 6.19 5.33 -28.39
N GLU A 574 5.76 4.91 -29.58
CA GLU A 574 6.58 4.14 -30.54
C GLU A 574 7.78 4.91 -31.07
N ASP A 575 7.70 6.23 -31.13
CA ASP A 575 8.75 7.16 -31.54
C ASP A 575 9.81 7.40 -30.45
N HIS A 576 9.51 7.02 -29.21
CA HIS A 576 10.43 7.20 -28.07
C HIS A 576 11.67 6.30 -28.24
N PRO A 577 12.92 6.81 -27.99
CA PRO A 577 14.15 6.02 -28.12
C PRO A 577 14.11 4.68 -27.36
N ALA A 578 13.55 4.65 -26.15
CA ALA A 578 13.41 3.45 -25.34
C ALA A 578 12.43 2.41 -25.95
N ALA A 579 11.50 2.80 -26.84
CA ALA A 579 10.61 1.85 -27.50
C ALA A 579 11.32 0.91 -28.46
N ARG A 580 12.42 1.37 -29.10
CA ARG A 580 13.21 0.58 -30.05
C ARG A 580 13.98 -0.56 -29.36
N VAL A 581 14.48 -0.33 -28.16
CA VAL A 581 15.19 -1.33 -27.36
C VAL A 581 14.22 -2.44 -26.88
N ALA A 582 12.95 -2.12 -26.73
CA ALA A 582 11.92 -3.04 -26.23
C ALA A 582 11.57 -4.18 -27.18
N ARG A 583 11.67 -3.98 -28.49
CA ARG A 583 11.35 -5.06 -29.46
C ARG A 583 12.34 -6.21 -29.38
N SER A 584 13.58 -5.94 -28.95
CA SER A 584 14.61 -6.98 -28.72
C SER A 584 14.54 -7.61 -27.33
N GLN A 585 13.87 -6.98 -26.37
CA GLN A 585 13.80 -7.38 -24.96
C GLN A 585 12.41 -7.80 -24.49
N GLN A 586 11.39 -7.83 -25.38
CA GLN A 586 10.10 -8.39 -24.99
C GLN A 586 10.33 -9.79 -24.42
N PRO A 587 9.86 -10.09 -23.19
CA PRO A 587 9.82 -11.46 -22.75
C PRO A 587 9.05 -12.18 -23.85
N LYS A 588 9.68 -13.19 -24.47
CA LYS A 588 8.95 -14.10 -25.36
C LYS A 588 7.68 -14.44 -24.62
N GLN A 589 6.52 -14.15 -25.21
CA GLN A 589 5.24 -14.62 -24.65
C GLN A 589 5.47 -16.02 -24.19
N PRO A 590 5.01 -16.44 -22.99
CA PRO A 590 5.23 -17.79 -22.52
C PRO A 590 4.73 -18.71 -23.61
N GLY A 591 5.70 -19.16 -24.43
CA GLY A 591 5.44 -20.13 -25.48
C GLY A 591 4.86 -21.31 -24.76
N ASN A 592 3.75 -21.81 -25.28
CA ASN A 592 3.06 -23.03 -24.93
C ASN A 592 3.47 -23.58 -23.56
N LYS A 593 2.64 -23.30 -22.52
CA LYS A 593 2.91 -23.72 -21.14
C LYS A 593 3.49 -25.14 -21.18
N ALA A 594 4.70 -25.30 -20.66
CA ALA A 594 5.35 -26.61 -20.62
C ALA A 594 4.36 -27.63 -20.06
N ARG A 595 4.13 -28.71 -20.82
CA ARG A 595 3.17 -29.72 -20.43
C ARG A 595 3.91 -31.00 -19.98
N CYS A 596 3.37 -31.65 -18.99
CA CYS A 596 3.88 -32.92 -18.51
C CYS A 596 3.86 -33.92 -19.65
N ARG A 597 5.02 -34.51 -19.95
CA ARG A 597 5.18 -35.56 -21.01
C ARG A 597 4.41 -36.86 -20.72
N VAL A 598 4.02 -37.06 -19.44
CA VAL A 598 3.30 -38.29 -19.02
C VAL A 598 1.78 -38.05 -19.05
N CYS A 599 1.26 -36.98 -18.45
CA CYS A 599 -0.20 -36.80 -18.33
C CYS A 599 -0.74 -35.62 -19.15
N GLY A 600 0.10 -34.84 -19.87
CA GLY A 600 -0.32 -33.67 -20.66
C GLY A 600 -0.74 -32.46 -19.84
N GLY A 601 -0.77 -32.57 -18.52
CA GLY A 601 -1.13 -31.44 -17.61
C GLY A 601 -0.10 -30.30 -17.59
N PRO A 602 -0.46 -29.10 -17.14
CA PRO A 602 0.48 -28.00 -17.03
C PRO A 602 1.54 -28.29 -15.97
N LEU A 603 2.77 -27.80 -16.19
CA LEU A 603 3.88 -27.90 -15.23
C LEU A 603 4.02 -26.56 -14.51
N PRO A 604 3.55 -26.44 -13.25
CA PRO A 604 3.56 -25.19 -12.51
C PRO A 604 4.92 -24.85 -11.89
N GLU A 605 5.72 -25.87 -11.55
CA GLU A 605 6.97 -25.70 -10.81
C GLU A 605 8.20 -25.70 -11.71
N THR A 606 9.22 -24.93 -11.32
CA THR A 606 10.49 -24.83 -12.07
C THR A 606 11.19 -26.20 -12.16
N LEU A 607 11.07 -27.03 -11.13
CA LEU A 607 11.61 -28.38 -11.11
C LEU A 607 10.85 -29.29 -12.07
N ASP A 608 9.52 -29.25 -12.06
CA ASP A 608 8.65 -29.99 -12.96
C ASP A 608 8.92 -29.66 -14.43
N ILE A 609 9.13 -28.35 -14.73
CA ILE A 609 9.49 -27.87 -16.07
C ILE A 609 10.86 -28.42 -16.49
N LYS A 610 11.85 -28.45 -15.59
CA LYS A 610 13.18 -29.00 -15.87
C LYS A 610 13.16 -30.51 -16.09
N LEU A 611 12.33 -31.23 -15.36
CA LEU A 611 12.13 -32.65 -15.50
C LEU A 611 11.20 -33.03 -16.68
N GLY A 612 10.41 -32.05 -17.17
CA GLY A 612 9.37 -32.29 -18.19
C GLY A 612 8.21 -33.14 -17.67
N ARG A 613 8.07 -33.32 -16.36
CA ARG A 613 7.10 -34.19 -15.71
C ARG A 613 6.59 -33.56 -14.41
N CYS A 614 5.29 -33.66 -14.15
CA CYS A 614 4.72 -33.15 -12.90
C CYS A 614 4.99 -34.12 -11.74
N SER A 615 5.04 -33.57 -10.52
CA SER A 615 5.27 -34.31 -9.27
C SER A 615 4.24 -35.41 -8.99
N ARG A 616 3.05 -35.36 -9.62
CA ARG A 616 1.97 -36.35 -9.47
C ARG A 616 2.12 -37.60 -10.38
N CYS A 617 2.97 -37.53 -11.37
CA CYS A 617 3.19 -38.68 -12.28
C CYS A 617 4.29 -39.60 -11.74
N PRO A 618 4.19 -40.94 -11.98
CA PRO A 618 5.20 -41.89 -11.52
C PRO A 618 6.56 -41.58 -12.14
N SER A 619 7.61 -41.76 -11.36
CA SER A 619 9.00 -41.57 -11.76
C SER A 619 9.56 -42.90 -12.26
N ASN A 620 10.16 -42.93 -13.47
CA ASN A 620 10.87 -44.05 -14.04
C ASN A 620 12.38 -43.77 -14.06
N VAL A 621 12.91 -43.14 -13.03
CA VAL A 621 14.35 -42.87 -12.93
C VAL A 621 15.11 -44.18 -12.75
N ASP A 622 16.08 -44.36 -13.62
CA ASP A 622 17.07 -45.45 -13.46
C ASP A 622 18.12 -44.99 -12.42
N GLU A 623 18.00 -45.56 -11.22
CA GLU A 623 18.89 -45.18 -10.09
C GLU A 623 20.34 -45.59 -10.36
N GLN A 624 20.59 -46.69 -11.06
CA GLN A 624 21.96 -47.13 -11.39
C GLN A 624 22.60 -46.21 -12.42
N LEU A 625 21.85 -45.82 -13.46
CA LEU A 625 22.30 -44.82 -14.43
C LEU A 625 22.52 -43.45 -13.77
N LEU A 626 21.65 -43.04 -12.86
CA LEU A 626 21.81 -41.78 -12.15
C LEU A 626 23.12 -41.75 -11.33
N GLU A 627 23.46 -42.81 -10.64
CA GLU A 627 24.70 -42.90 -9.87
C GLU A 627 25.94 -42.91 -10.77
N LYS A 628 25.90 -43.61 -11.93
CA LYS A 628 26.96 -43.57 -12.95
C LYS A 628 27.16 -42.15 -13.48
N LEU A 629 26.06 -41.43 -13.76
CA LEU A 629 26.09 -40.04 -14.22
C LEU A 629 26.64 -39.05 -13.14
N LYS A 630 26.32 -39.28 -11.88
CA LYS A 630 26.88 -38.50 -10.78
C LYS A 630 28.37 -38.70 -10.61
N SER A 631 28.84 -39.97 -10.71
CA SER A 631 30.25 -40.29 -10.64
C SER A 631 31.04 -39.64 -11.80
N TRP A 632 30.54 -39.82 -13.03
CA TRP A 632 31.10 -39.16 -14.22
C TRP A 632 31.16 -37.63 -14.05
N ARG A 633 30.09 -36.99 -13.61
CA ARG A 633 30.09 -35.56 -13.37
C ARG A 633 31.12 -35.13 -12.33
N GLY A 634 31.27 -35.93 -11.27
CA GLY A 634 32.26 -35.68 -10.21
C GLY A 634 33.71 -35.75 -10.74
N GLU A 635 34.00 -36.65 -11.66
CA GLU A 635 35.30 -36.75 -12.32
C GLU A 635 35.56 -35.57 -13.22
N ARG A 636 34.62 -35.19 -14.07
CA ARG A 636 34.72 -34.02 -14.96
C ARG A 636 34.83 -32.69 -14.20
N SER A 637 34.09 -32.56 -13.09
CA SER A 637 34.19 -31.39 -12.21
C SER A 637 35.60 -31.21 -11.65
N ARG A 638 36.24 -32.32 -11.22
CA ARG A 638 37.61 -32.28 -10.69
C ARG A 638 38.64 -31.97 -11.78
N GLU A 639 38.50 -32.58 -12.95
CA GLU A 639 39.42 -32.32 -14.11
C GLU A 639 39.34 -30.87 -14.57
N LEU A 640 38.15 -30.32 -14.68
CA LEU A 640 37.90 -28.96 -15.13
C LEU A 640 38.10 -27.90 -14.03
N LYS A 641 38.31 -28.32 -12.78
CA LYS A 641 38.41 -27.45 -11.60
C LYS A 641 37.23 -26.48 -11.45
N VAL A 642 36.05 -26.96 -11.74
CA VAL A 642 34.79 -26.19 -11.62
C VAL A 642 33.80 -26.91 -10.68
N PRO A 643 32.89 -26.22 -10.01
CA PRO A 643 31.83 -26.85 -9.22
C PRO A 643 30.96 -27.81 -10.06
N ALA A 644 30.54 -28.93 -9.48
CA ALA A 644 29.81 -29.99 -10.19
C ALA A 644 28.54 -29.48 -10.92
N PHE A 645 27.84 -28.53 -10.36
CA PHE A 645 26.63 -27.94 -10.96
C PHE A 645 26.92 -27.14 -12.24
N VAL A 646 28.15 -26.72 -12.47
CA VAL A 646 28.57 -26.03 -13.71
C VAL A 646 28.60 -27.00 -14.87
N VAL A 647 29.01 -28.27 -14.63
CA VAL A 647 28.94 -29.35 -15.63
C VAL A 647 27.48 -29.66 -15.93
N PHE A 648 26.75 -30.24 -14.97
CA PHE A 648 25.30 -30.45 -15.02
C PHE A 648 24.68 -30.33 -13.63
N THR A 649 23.43 -29.80 -13.56
CA THR A 649 22.67 -29.77 -12.31
C THR A 649 22.11 -31.15 -11.99
N ASP A 650 21.77 -31.41 -10.72
CA ASP A 650 21.15 -32.69 -10.31
C ASP A 650 19.85 -32.94 -11.07
N ALA A 651 19.03 -31.92 -11.29
CA ALA A 651 17.80 -31.99 -12.06
C ALA A 651 18.07 -32.46 -13.54
N THR A 652 19.17 -31.99 -14.13
CA THR A 652 19.55 -32.38 -15.49
C THR A 652 19.97 -33.87 -15.51
N LEU A 653 20.75 -34.35 -14.53
CA LEU A 653 21.14 -35.75 -14.44
C LEU A 653 19.94 -36.68 -14.21
N VAL A 654 18.99 -36.25 -13.35
CA VAL A 654 17.75 -37.02 -13.15
C VAL A 654 16.94 -37.08 -14.45
N ALA A 655 16.86 -36.01 -15.22
CA ALA A 655 16.16 -35.99 -16.50
C ALA A 655 16.83 -36.88 -17.54
N ILE A 656 18.17 -36.95 -17.56
CA ILE A 656 18.92 -37.88 -18.41
C ILE A 656 18.64 -39.32 -18.01
N ALA A 657 18.73 -39.67 -16.72
CA ALA A 657 18.48 -41.01 -16.20
C ALA A 657 17.04 -41.49 -16.43
N GLU A 658 16.08 -40.58 -16.44
CA GLU A 658 14.68 -40.87 -16.68
C GLU A 658 14.35 -41.01 -18.17
N GLN A 659 14.95 -40.18 -19.05
CA GLN A 659 14.64 -40.15 -20.48
C GLN A 659 15.53 -41.03 -21.32
N ARG A 660 16.71 -41.45 -20.83
CA ARG A 660 17.70 -42.32 -21.47
C ARG A 660 17.93 -41.95 -22.94
N PRO A 661 18.43 -40.72 -23.23
CA PRO A 661 18.60 -40.28 -24.61
C PRO A 661 19.59 -41.18 -25.36
N THR A 662 19.27 -41.50 -26.61
CA THR A 662 20.08 -42.40 -27.45
C THR A 662 20.94 -41.62 -28.47
N ASP A 663 20.62 -40.40 -28.73
CA ASP A 663 21.29 -39.51 -29.69
C ASP A 663 21.36 -38.06 -29.23
N ASP A 664 22.12 -37.25 -29.97
CA ASP A 664 22.36 -35.83 -29.68
C ASP A 664 21.07 -35.03 -29.69
N THR A 665 20.10 -35.38 -30.53
CA THR A 665 18.83 -34.66 -30.66
C THR A 665 17.98 -34.88 -29.41
N ALA A 666 17.87 -36.12 -28.95
CA ALA A 666 17.16 -36.47 -27.71
C ALA A 666 17.85 -35.88 -26.49
N LEU A 667 19.19 -35.86 -26.45
CA LEU A 667 19.97 -35.29 -25.36
C LEU A 667 19.81 -33.75 -25.30
N CYS A 668 19.82 -33.07 -26.44
CA CYS A 668 19.63 -31.62 -26.52
C CYS A 668 18.20 -31.18 -26.17
N ALA A 669 17.21 -32.08 -26.28
CA ALA A 669 15.83 -31.81 -25.87
C ALA A 669 15.67 -31.69 -24.33
N ILE A 670 16.66 -32.21 -23.57
CA ILE A 670 16.64 -32.16 -22.10
C ILE A 670 16.99 -30.76 -21.60
N SER A 671 16.13 -30.21 -20.73
CA SER A 671 16.33 -28.88 -20.15
C SER A 671 17.66 -28.79 -19.37
N GLY A 672 18.48 -27.78 -19.71
CA GLY A 672 19.79 -27.57 -19.12
C GLY A 672 20.95 -28.10 -19.98
N ILE A 673 20.66 -28.70 -21.17
CA ILE A 673 21.63 -29.10 -22.17
C ILE A 673 21.46 -28.22 -23.42
N GLY A 674 22.29 -27.20 -23.52
CA GLY A 674 22.38 -26.33 -24.71
C GLY A 674 23.49 -26.81 -25.66
N ALA A 675 23.58 -26.20 -26.86
CA ALA A 675 24.56 -26.53 -27.89
C ALA A 675 26.01 -26.63 -27.35
N THR A 676 26.43 -25.71 -26.52
CA THR A 676 27.79 -25.71 -25.92
C THR A 676 28.04 -26.88 -24.98
N LYS A 677 27.03 -27.33 -24.22
CA LYS A 677 27.18 -28.47 -23.33
C LYS A 677 27.07 -29.77 -24.07
N LEU A 678 26.26 -29.84 -25.13
CA LEU A 678 26.17 -30.95 -26.03
C LEU A 678 27.54 -31.20 -26.74
N GLU A 679 28.11 -30.13 -27.32
CA GLU A 679 29.42 -30.21 -27.98
C GLU A 679 30.53 -30.67 -27.03
N ARG A 680 30.49 -30.23 -25.78
CA ARG A 680 31.55 -30.47 -24.80
C ARG A 680 31.43 -31.79 -24.06
N PHE A 681 30.22 -32.27 -23.81
CA PHE A 681 29.94 -33.40 -22.92
C PHE A 681 28.99 -34.41 -23.53
N GLY A 682 28.37 -34.16 -24.70
CA GLY A 682 27.30 -34.96 -25.27
C GLY A 682 27.72 -36.38 -25.53
N ALA A 683 28.84 -36.57 -26.21
CA ALA A 683 29.36 -37.92 -26.55
C ALA A 683 29.59 -38.76 -25.30
N GLU A 684 30.23 -38.22 -24.28
CA GLU A 684 30.52 -38.92 -23.04
C GLU A 684 29.27 -39.30 -22.25
N VAL A 685 28.28 -38.42 -22.18
CA VAL A 685 26.99 -38.67 -21.52
C VAL A 685 26.25 -39.77 -22.26
N LEU A 686 26.23 -39.77 -23.60
CA LEU A 686 25.61 -40.82 -24.40
C LEU A 686 26.30 -42.17 -24.21
N ASP A 687 27.62 -42.19 -24.05
CA ASP A 687 28.37 -43.41 -23.77
C ASP A 687 28.04 -43.97 -22.38
N VAL A 688 27.89 -43.12 -21.34
CA VAL A 688 27.44 -43.55 -20.01
C VAL A 688 26.01 -44.11 -20.07
N VAL A 689 25.12 -43.52 -20.87
CA VAL A 689 23.76 -44.01 -21.05
C VAL A 689 23.74 -45.35 -21.75
N ARG A 690 24.51 -45.51 -22.86
CA ARG A 690 24.60 -46.79 -23.60
C ARG A 690 25.17 -47.90 -22.74
N ALA A 691 26.24 -47.67 -22.03
CA ALA A 691 26.88 -48.63 -21.12
C ALA A 691 25.97 -49.08 -19.96
N SER A 692 24.90 -48.34 -19.67
CA SER A 692 23.92 -48.76 -18.67
C SER A 692 22.75 -49.58 -19.25
N VAL A 693 22.53 -49.53 -20.55
CA VAL A 693 21.50 -50.33 -21.24
C VAL A 693 22.00 -51.72 -21.57
N GLU A 694 23.32 -51.89 -21.71
CA GLU A 694 23.97 -53.19 -22.02
C GLU A 694 24.33 -54.02 -20.77
N SER A 695 24.22 -53.44 -19.58
CA SER A 695 24.44 -54.10 -18.29
C SER A 695 23.11 -54.41 -17.57
#